data_478ab5e909c4f903cd4e76332591c5be
#
_entry.id   478ab5e909c4f903cd4e76332591c5be
#
_cell.length_a   1.000
_cell.length_b   1.000
_cell.length_c   1.000
_cell.angle_alpha   90.00
_cell.angle_beta   90.00
_cell.angle_gamma   90.00
#
_symmetry.space_group_name_H-M   'P 1'
#
loop_
_entity.id
_entity.type
_entity.pdbx_description
1 polymer ?
#
loop_
_entity_poly.entity_id
_entity_poly.type
_entity_poly.pdbx_seq_one_letter_code
_entity_poly.pdbx_strand_id
1 'polypeptide(L)'
;MGRSFARIPEYSDNGYGKEQYMSNRDETTAQMKTRMNVWVLGAMMVLALAVIINLFKVSIIQNKEYQEMANNNHFGSITIPANRGSIYDANGKILAQSATVYKIYIDPVLFRKELSGYTQKETDRMADAAKNGESYTPVDMNAKKDELVQFLARTLDIKEETVREAMEKNTQYYVLKTQVEKPTADQILEYVNNIVVGQEVNKAGEIKDRTISFASITTESDTKRYYPQNSMAASVIGFTNSDGDGLYGLEALYDDYLHGTDGKTISAKDVNGNEMPYRYSKTYDAQDGNSLYLTIDTTLQTYLESNLAEMVTKCQVNNRACGIIMNAKTGAVLAMATYPGFDLNEPYVIADLAVQEYLDTLSEGEYKTAYVEAREKQWKNKAITELYQPGSVFKVITASAGFEESVIKLTDTFNCTGGVVVVDGVPPIHCSKRTGHGVQDFTTALTNSCNPAFMEIGKRLGATKFFQYFSAFGLTEKTGIDLPGEVPSYYKDLEDMGPVDLAVCSFGQTNIVTPIEMITAYAAAINGGYLMKPYVVSKIVDTDGNVIKTTEPEIRRQVVSEETSAIMRKALEDVVNNKGGSNAYIKGYRIGGKSGTSQKIGGSISSGDEDDMQYVASYACFAPADDPEIIMLIMADEPNKAITYYGSTVVVPYARKVLEKVLPYLGYYPEYTEEEQAKLGVKVPFLEDESVETAKSKLDSLGLKYEIVGEGENVYSQTPITGMQVPKGGTVILYSEPIETENTVDVPNVVGMKLSQANALLTSHGLNYVTAGASADRSDVTIVSQSLESGSTVAKWSVMEIEFAVNDHQTG
;
A
#
# COMPACT_ATOMS: atom_id res chain seq x y z
N MET A 1 56.94 55.75 -31.03
CA MET A 1 57.11 57.18 -31.08
C MET A 1 57.16 57.69 -29.68
N GLY A 2 58.22 58.09 -29.04
CA GLY A 2 59.41 58.88 -29.50
C GLY A 2 59.47 60.10 -28.65
N ARG A 3 60.60 60.23 -28.02
CA ARG A 3 61.24 61.45 -27.57
C ARG A 3 60.76 62.12 -26.29
N SER A 4 61.61 62.67 -25.46
CA SER A 4 63.10 62.88 -25.39
C SER A 4 63.38 63.94 -24.35
N PHE A 5 64.44 63.74 -23.58
CA PHE A 5 65.43 64.65 -22.98
C PHE A 5 65.09 66.12 -22.56
N ALA A 6 65.59 66.48 -21.34
CA ALA A 6 66.58 67.61 -21.12
C ALA A 6 67.04 67.58 -19.66
N ARG A 7 68.16 67.54 -19.36
CA ARG A 7 69.50 68.07 -19.03
C ARG A 7 69.47 69.35 -18.17
N ILE A 8 70.12 69.23 -17.05
CA ILE A 8 71.00 69.96 -16.18
C ILE A 8 71.24 71.39 -16.56
N PRO A 9 71.54 72.35 -15.59
CA PRO A 9 72.88 72.69 -15.37
C PRO A 9 73.39 72.80 -13.91
N GLU A 10 74.73 72.53 -13.74
CA GLU A 10 75.61 72.95 -12.70
C GLU A 10 75.64 74.46 -12.51
N TYR A 11 75.89 74.96 -11.32
CA TYR A 11 76.82 76.01 -11.03
C TYR A 11 77.41 75.98 -9.60
N SER A 12 78.64 76.34 -9.55
CA SER A 12 79.74 76.26 -8.56
C SER A 12 79.65 77.32 -7.48
N ASP A 13 80.13 76.93 -6.39
CA ASP A 13 81.27 77.49 -5.56
C ASP A 13 81.12 78.75 -4.84
N ASN A 14 81.45 78.72 -3.64
CA ASN A 14 82.26 79.55 -2.72
C ASN A 14 81.57 79.79 -1.38
N GLY A 15 82.13 79.28 -0.32
CA GLY A 15 83.20 79.85 0.48
C GLY A 15 82.76 80.43 1.88
N TYR A 16 83.43 79.94 2.92
CA TYR A 16 83.61 80.52 4.23
C TYR A 16 82.46 80.41 5.32
N GLY A 17 82.89 79.75 6.45
CA GLY A 17 82.51 80.20 7.80
C GLY A 17 82.17 79.12 8.81
N LYS A 18 83.11 78.74 9.60
CA LYS A 18 83.04 77.99 10.83
C LYS A 18 81.81 78.26 11.69
N GLU A 19 81.17 77.19 12.26
CA GLU A 19 81.25 76.94 13.77
C GLU A 19 80.63 75.62 14.15
N GLN A 20 81.26 74.96 15.08
CA GLN A 20 80.87 73.70 15.68
C GLN A 20 79.59 73.79 16.40
N TYR A 21 78.72 72.77 16.12
CA TYR A 21 77.90 72.24 17.18
C TYR A 21 77.92 70.76 17.02
N MET A 22 78.32 69.94 18.01
CA MET A 22 78.26 68.54 18.16
C MET A 22 76.84 68.15 18.21
N SER A 23 76.41 67.25 17.34
CA SER A 23 75.26 66.41 17.49
C SER A 23 75.73 64.96 17.33
N ASN A 24 75.68 64.23 18.43
CA ASN A 24 75.87 62.78 18.47
C ASN A 24 74.81 62.14 17.60
N ARG A 25 75.18 61.80 16.38
CA ARG A 25 74.51 60.74 15.62
C ARG A 25 75.26 59.51 15.91
N ASP A 26 74.65 58.64 16.74
CA ASP A 26 75.05 57.21 16.76
C ASP A 26 75.13 56.65 15.35
N GLU A 27 76.27 56.55 14.77
CA GLU A 27 76.47 55.83 13.53
C GLU A 27 76.24 54.33 13.82
N THR A 28 75.09 53.86 13.29
CA THR A 28 74.85 52.44 13.36
C THR A 28 75.99 51.67 12.76
N THR A 29 76.69 50.84 13.58
CA THR A 29 77.81 50.02 13.10
C THR A 29 77.34 49.10 11.92
N ALA A 30 78.26 48.83 10.94
CA ALA A 30 77.97 48.01 9.78
C ALA A 30 77.35 46.66 10.16
N GLN A 31 77.65 46.10 11.30
CA GLN A 31 77.07 44.90 11.87
C GLN A 31 75.60 45.11 12.30
N MET A 32 75.21 46.27 12.79
CA MET A 32 73.87 46.57 13.17
C MET A 32 72.96 46.75 11.94
N LYS A 33 73.46 47.37 10.86
CA LYS A 33 72.81 47.45 9.56
C LYS A 33 72.59 46.10 8.94
N THR A 34 73.63 45.24 9.02
CA THR A 34 73.55 43.83 8.47
C THR A 34 72.50 43.01 9.27
N ARG A 35 72.45 43.11 10.60
CA ARG A 35 71.46 42.41 11.43
C ARG A 35 70.13 42.93 11.16
N MET A 36 69.87 44.21 11.01
CA MET A 36 68.59 44.82 10.69
C MET A 36 68.10 44.36 9.29
N ASN A 37 69.02 44.37 8.29
CA ASN A 37 68.64 43.88 6.96
C ASN A 37 68.29 42.38 6.97
N VAL A 38 69.00 41.55 7.77
CA VAL A 38 68.63 40.12 7.94
C VAL A 38 67.31 39.94 8.58
N TRP A 39 66.98 40.73 9.61
CA TRP A 39 65.65 40.71 10.23
C TRP A 39 64.52 41.19 9.30
N VAL A 40 64.74 42.24 8.53
CA VAL A 40 63.80 42.76 7.53
C VAL A 40 63.64 41.74 6.42
N LEU A 41 64.69 41.14 5.92
CA LEU A 41 64.66 40.04 4.91
C LEU A 41 63.90 38.84 5.45
N GLY A 42 64.19 38.44 6.72
CA GLY A 42 63.48 37.36 7.39
C GLY A 42 61.99 37.65 7.53
N ALA A 43 61.59 38.86 7.97
CA ALA A 43 60.19 39.27 8.06
C ALA A 43 59.48 39.28 6.67
N MET A 44 60.21 39.77 5.62
CA MET A 44 59.66 39.75 4.25
C MET A 44 59.50 38.30 3.73
N MET A 45 60.45 37.38 4.03
CA MET A 45 60.32 35.96 3.69
C MET A 45 59.12 35.32 4.40
N VAL A 46 58.90 35.57 5.69
CA VAL A 46 57.71 35.07 6.45
C VAL A 46 56.45 35.60 5.86
N LEU A 47 56.39 36.87 5.51
CA LEU A 47 55.21 37.50 4.90
C LEU A 47 54.95 36.94 3.50
N ALA A 48 55.99 36.73 2.69
CA ALA A 48 55.87 36.08 1.37
C ALA A 48 55.42 34.61 1.50
N LEU A 49 55.93 33.88 2.49
CA LEU A 49 55.50 32.51 2.74
C LEU A 49 54.04 32.45 3.19
N ALA A 50 53.62 33.37 4.06
CA ALA A 50 52.23 33.48 4.48
C ALA A 50 51.28 33.79 3.30
N VAL A 51 51.70 34.66 2.38
CA VAL A 51 50.93 34.96 1.14
C VAL A 51 50.88 33.73 0.22
N ILE A 52 52.02 33.03 0.06
CA ILE A 52 52.08 31.78 -0.76
C ILE A 52 51.18 30.72 -0.18
N ILE A 53 51.21 30.50 1.14
CA ILE A 53 50.34 29.54 1.84
C ILE A 53 48.88 29.93 1.67
N ASN A 54 48.55 31.20 1.80
CA ASN A 54 47.19 31.67 1.62
C ASN A 54 46.71 31.54 0.16
N LEU A 55 47.57 31.87 -0.82
CA LEU A 55 47.32 31.60 -2.22
C LEU A 55 47.13 30.10 -2.54
N PHE A 56 47.97 29.27 -1.97
CA PHE A 56 47.83 27.81 -2.12
C PHE A 56 46.50 27.32 -1.52
N LYS A 57 46.15 27.81 -0.32
CA LYS A 57 44.86 27.50 0.31
C LYS A 57 43.68 27.90 -0.56
N VAL A 58 43.66 29.14 -1.04
CA VAL A 58 42.55 29.66 -1.88
C VAL A 58 42.54 29.00 -3.27
N SER A 59 43.73 28.85 -3.91
CA SER A 59 43.80 28.37 -5.31
C SER A 59 43.73 26.85 -5.46
N ILE A 60 44.05 26.08 -4.41
CA ILE A 60 44.08 24.60 -4.51
C ILE A 60 43.08 23.95 -3.54
N ILE A 61 43.14 24.29 -2.26
CA ILE A 61 42.30 23.64 -1.25
C ILE A 61 40.88 24.13 -1.33
N GLN A 62 40.65 25.43 -1.45
CA GLN A 62 39.33 26.07 -1.49
C GLN A 62 38.89 26.41 -2.93
N ASN A 63 39.63 25.99 -3.95
CA ASN A 63 39.34 26.31 -5.35
C ASN A 63 37.95 25.83 -5.74
N LYS A 64 37.59 24.61 -5.35
CA LYS A 64 36.29 24.03 -5.65
C LYS A 64 35.15 24.80 -4.98
N GLU A 65 35.31 25.17 -3.72
CA GLU A 65 34.37 25.96 -2.93
C GLU A 65 34.18 27.37 -3.52
N TYR A 66 35.29 28.07 -3.85
CA TYR A 66 35.23 29.40 -4.48
C TYR A 66 34.72 29.37 -5.93
N GLN A 67 35.01 28.28 -6.67
CA GLN A 67 34.42 28.08 -8.00
C GLN A 67 32.89 27.82 -7.92
N GLU A 68 32.47 27.04 -6.93
CA GLU A 68 31.03 26.80 -6.67
C GLU A 68 30.33 28.10 -6.23
N MET A 69 30.95 28.89 -5.34
CA MET A 69 30.42 30.22 -4.97
C MET A 69 30.40 31.20 -6.13
N ALA A 70 31.43 31.24 -6.96
CA ALA A 70 31.48 32.11 -8.15
C ALA A 70 30.45 31.65 -9.19
N ASN A 71 30.31 30.35 -9.43
CA ASN A 71 29.30 29.79 -10.32
C ASN A 71 27.89 30.09 -9.82
N ASN A 72 27.65 29.91 -8.52
CA ASN A 72 26.36 30.21 -7.92
C ASN A 72 25.99 31.71 -7.94
N ASN A 73 26.99 32.59 -7.97
CA ASN A 73 26.79 34.05 -8.10
C ASN A 73 26.63 34.55 -9.53
N HIS A 74 27.20 33.83 -10.53
CA HIS A 74 27.19 34.23 -11.94
C HIS A 74 26.23 33.42 -12.80
N PHE A 75 25.82 32.22 -12.35
CA PHE A 75 24.87 31.37 -13.04
C PHE A 75 23.65 31.10 -12.16
N GLY A 76 22.47 31.44 -12.61
CA GLY A 76 21.23 30.91 -12.08
C GLY A 76 21.04 29.52 -12.68
N SER A 77 20.65 28.55 -11.81
CA SER A 77 20.21 27.26 -12.34
C SER A 77 18.74 27.05 -11.93
N ILE A 78 17.90 26.76 -12.92
CA ILE A 78 16.52 26.32 -12.71
C ILE A 78 16.52 24.80 -12.88
N THR A 79 16.05 24.07 -11.89
CA THR A 79 15.84 22.63 -11.97
C THR A 79 14.58 22.35 -12.78
N ILE A 80 14.66 21.44 -13.73
CA ILE A 80 13.51 20.91 -14.47
C ILE A 80 13.24 19.54 -13.85
N PRO A 81 12.19 19.39 -13.02
CA PRO A 81 11.96 18.13 -12.33
C PRO A 81 11.64 17.02 -13.33
N ALA A 82 12.25 15.84 -13.14
CA ALA A 82 11.88 14.63 -13.85
C ALA A 82 10.55 14.09 -13.33
N ASN A 83 9.76 13.47 -14.18
CA ASN A 83 8.61 12.70 -13.74
C ASN A 83 9.07 11.34 -13.22
N ARG A 84 8.62 10.99 -12.03
CA ARG A 84 8.82 9.65 -11.49
C ARG A 84 8.03 8.65 -12.33
N GLY A 85 8.64 7.51 -12.70
CA GLY A 85 8.04 6.46 -13.51
C GLY A 85 6.74 5.93 -12.91
N SER A 86 5.82 5.49 -13.76
CA SER A 86 4.52 4.99 -13.33
C SER A 86 4.58 3.55 -12.82
N ILE A 87 3.64 3.19 -11.95
CA ILE A 87 3.43 1.81 -11.50
C ILE A 87 2.09 1.33 -12.05
N TYR A 88 2.12 0.22 -12.78
CA TYR A 88 0.96 -0.39 -13.41
C TYR A 88 0.66 -1.76 -12.80
N ASP A 89 -0.60 -2.15 -12.77
CA ASP A 89 -1.01 -3.51 -12.46
C ASP A 89 -0.68 -4.49 -13.61
N ALA A 90 -1.04 -5.76 -13.45
CA ALA A 90 -0.82 -6.81 -14.44
C ALA A 90 -1.51 -6.53 -15.78
N ASN A 91 -2.60 -5.75 -15.79
CA ASN A 91 -3.41 -5.41 -16.94
C ASN A 91 -3.10 -4.01 -17.51
N GLY A 92 -2.11 -3.31 -16.96
CA GLY A 92 -1.72 -1.95 -17.39
C GLY A 92 -2.57 -0.84 -16.78
N LYS A 93 -3.35 -1.11 -15.73
CA LYS A 93 -4.07 -0.08 -14.99
C LYS A 93 -3.11 0.68 -14.08
N ILE A 94 -3.22 2.01 -14.06
CA ILE A 94 -2.34 2.88 -13.27
C ILE A 94 -2.63 2.72 -11.77
N LEU A 95 -1.58 2.40 -11.02
CA LEU A 95 -1.58 2.34 -9.55
C LEU A 95 -0.88 3.55 -8.92
N ALA A 96 0.18 4.06 -9.57
CA ALA A 96 0.87 5.28 -9.18
C ALA A 96 1.39 6.02 -10.41
N GLN A 97 1.25 7.34 -10.42
CA GLN A 97 1.77 8.21 -11.48
C GLN A 97 2.16 9.57 -10.92
N SER A 98 3.10 10.23 -11.59
CA SER A 98 3.45 11.63 -11.30
C SER A 98 2.69 12.57 -12.22
N ALA A 99 2.36 13.74 -11.70
CA ALA A 99 1.78 14.82 -12.47
C ALA A 99 2.45 16.15 -12.11
N THR A 100 2.51 17.06 -13.09
CA THR A 100 3.06 18.39 -12.91
C THR A 100 2.15 19.21 -12.01
N VAL A 101 2.73 19.76 -10.95
CA VAL A 101 2.17 20.74 -10.04
C VAL A 101 3.09 21.95 -9.96
N TYR A 102 2.87 22.87 -9.03
CA TYR A 102 3.64 24.10 -8.96
C TYR A 102 4.10 24.40 -7.52
N LYS A 103 5.31 24.94 -7.42
CA LYS A 103 5.77 25.66 -6.21
C LYS A 103 5.35 27.12 -6.36
N ILE A 104 4.78 27.69 -5.32
CA ILE A 104 4.54 29.13 -5.23
C ILE A 104 5.68 29.70 -4.41
N TYR A 105 6.42 30.64 -4.99
CA TYR A 105 7.51 31.30 -4.30
C TYR A 105 7.42 32.82 -4.41
N ILE A 106 8.07 33.49 -3.47
CA ILE A 106 8.18 34.95 -3.44
C ILE A 106 9.66 35.35 -3.46
N ASP A 107 9.99 36.44 -4.18
CA ASP A 107 11.20 37.22 -3.99
C ASP A 107 10.90 38.37 -3.02
N PRO A 108 11.23 38.23 -1.73
CA PRO A 108 10.91 39.27 -0.74
C PRO A 108 11.62 40.58 -0.97
N VAL A 109 12.82 40.59 -1.55
CA VAL A 109 13.57 41.83 -1.86
C VAL A 109 12.88 42.58 -2.98
N LEU A 110 12.50 41.90 -4.05
CA LEU A 110 11.76 42.48 -5.15
C LEU A 110 10.38 42.96 -4.72
N PHE A 111 9.66 42.18 -3.88
CA PHE A 111 8.35 42.53 -3.36
C PHE A 111 8.36 43.86 -2.62
N ARG A 112 9.33 44.06 -1.69
CA ARG A 112 9.45 45.33 -0.96
C ARG A 112 9.78 46.48 -1.89
N LYS A 113 10.60 46.27 -2.91
CA LYS A 113 10.91 47.28 -3.92
C LYS A 113 9.68 47.65 -4.77
N GLU A 114 8.88 46.66 -5.19
CA GLU A 114 7.63 46.89 -5.92
C GLU A 114 6.63 47.68 -5.08
N LEU A 115 6.40 47.22 -3.84
CA LEU A 115 5.51 47.86 -2.89
C LEU A 115 5.90 49.32 -2.62
N SER A 116 7.19 49.59 -2.37
CA SER A 116 7.71 50.93 -2.20
C SER A 116 7.52 51.80 -3.45
N GLY A 117 7.76 51.24 -4.65
CA GLY A 117 7.52 51.89 -5.93
C GLY A 117 6.06 52.28 -6.17
N TYR A 118 5.11 51.40 -5.78
CA TYR A 118 3.68 51.72 -5.84
C TYR A 118 3.27 52.78 -4.82
N THR A 119 3.81 52.75 -3.60
CA THR A 119 3.58 53.76 -2.59
C THR A 119 4.07 55.14 -3.05
N GLN A 120 5.25 55.20 -3.69
CA GLN A 120 5.77 56.46 -4.26
C GLN A 120 4.86 56.99 -5.38
N LYS A 121 4.40 56.11 -6.29
CA LYS A 121 3.47 56.50 -7.37
C LYS A 121 2.16 57.08 -6.86
N GLU A 122 1.60 56.56 -5.76
CA GLU A 122 0.39 57.11 -5.16
C GLU A 122 0.65 58.48 -4.49
N THR A 123 1.85 58.64 -3.90
CA THR A 123 2.29 59.93 -3.34
C THR A 123 2.45 61.01 -4.45
N ASP A 124 3.06 60.61 -5.57
CA ASP A 124 3.25 61.52 -6.74
C ASP A 124 1.90 61.93 -7.35
N ARG A 125 0.94 60.99 -7.45
CA ARG A 125 -0.43 61.29 -7.93
C ARG A 125 -1.14 62.29 -7.02
N MET A 126 -1.03 62.13 -5.69
CA MET A 126 -1.59 63.06 -4.76
C MET A 126 -0.99 64.48 -4.92
N ALA A 127 0.35 64.55 -5.12
CA ALA A 127 1.04 65.82 -5.35
C ALA A 127 0.63 66.50 -6.65
N ASP A 128 0.45 65.74 -7.73
CA ASP A 128 0.04 66.25 -9.05
C ASP A 128 -1.45 66.68 -9.03
N ALA A 129 -2.34 65.96 -8.38
CA ALA A 129 -3.72 66.37 -8.21
C ALA A 129 -3.80 67.70 -7.42
N ALA A 130 -3.02 67.85 -6.35
CA ALA A 130 -2.94 69.10 -5.58
C ALA A 130 -2.45 70.30 -6.44
N LYS A 131 -1.48 70.12 -7.33
CA LYS A 131 -1.02 71.15 -8.30
C LYS A 131 -2.12 71.58 -9.25
N ASN A 132 -3.00 70.66 -9.62
CA ASN A 132 -4.10 70.88 -10.55
C ASN A 132 -5.39 71.40 -9.86
N GLY A 133 -5.36 71.53 -8.53
CA GLY A 133 -6.53 71.93 -7.72
C GLY A 133 -7.58 70.86 -7.55
N GLU A 134 -7.21 69.59 -7.77
CA GLU A 134 -8.03 68.39 -7.65
C GLU A 134 -7.80 67.71 -6.30
N SER A 135 -8.83 67.04 -5.77
CA SER A 135 -8.71 66.20 -4.55
C SER A 135 -8.46 64.77 -4.97
N TYR A 136 -7.37 64.17 -4.46
CA TYR A 136 -7.02 62.77 -4.66
C TYR A 136 -6.68 62.12 -3.29
N THR A 137 -7.35 61.00 -3.01
CA THR A 137 -7.02 60.16 -1.84
C THR A 137 -6.13 59.02 -2.29
N PRO A 138 -4.88 58.99 -1.82
CA PRO A 138 -3.98 57.90 -2.20
C PRO A 138 -4.47 56.58 -1.64
N VAL A 139 -4.22 55.52 -2.44
CA VAL A 139 -4.50 54.16 -2.01
C VAL A 139 -3.50 53.72 -0.95
N ASP A 140 -3.97 53.16 0.14
CA ASP A 140 -3.10 52.58 1.18
C ASP A 140 -2.50 51.24 0.67
N MET A 141 -1.24 51.29 0.28
CA MET A 141 -0.50 50.10 -0.18
C MET A 141 -0.25 49.09 0.92
N ASN A 142 -0.23 49.48 2.19
CA ASN A 142 -0.14 48.52 3.29
C ASN A 142 -1.43 47.72 3.47
N ALA A 143 -2.59 48.38 3.30
CA ALA A 143 -3.87 47.69 3.30
C ALA A 143 -3.93 46.67 2.12
N LYS A 144 -3.41 47.02 0.93
CA LYS A 144 -3.32 46.09 -0.20
C LYS A 144 -2.35 44.95 0.05
N LYS A 145 -1.23 45.20 0.74
CA LYS A 145 -0.35 44.13 1.23
C LYS A 145 -1.11 43.15 2.15
N ASP A 146 -1.90 43.68 3.10
CA ASP A 146 -2.68 42.86 4.02
C ASP A 146 -3.76 42.02 3.30
N GLU A 147 -4.47 42.59 2.31
CA GLU A 147 -5.39 41.86 1.44
C GLU A 147 -4.68 40.72 0.69
N LEU A 148 -3.50 40.98 0.16
CA LEU A 148 -2.68 39.98 -0.52
C LEU A 148 -2.24 38.84 0.42
N VAL A 149 -1.80 39.20 1.66
CA VAL A 149 -1.44 38.19 2.67
C VAL A 149 -2.62 37.29 2.99
N GLN A 150 -3.81 37.85 3.24
CA GLN A 150 -5.02 37.09 3.51
C GLN A 150 -5.44 36.21 2.35
N PHE A 151 -5.34 36.73 1.11
CA PHE A 151 -5.63 35.95 -0.09
C PHE A 151 -4.69 34.76 -0.23
N LEU A 152 -3.37 34.96 -0.15
CA LEU A 152 -2.36 33.93 -0.25
C LEU A 152 -2.51 32.88 0.87
N ALA A 153 -2.69 33.33 2.11
CA ALA A 153 -2.84 32.43 3.26
C ALA A 153 -4.06 31.51 3.11
N ARG A 154 -5.21 32.09 2.71
CA ARG A 154 -6.44 31.32 2.49
C ARG A 154 -6.33 30.38 1.29
N THR A 155 -5.76 30.85 0.17
CA THR A 155 -5.70 30.08 -1.10
C THR A 155 -4.69 28.94 -1.02
N LEU A 156 -3.59 29.14 -0.28
CA LEU A 156 -2.54 28.12 -0.05
C LEU A 156 -2.78 27.27 1.18
N ASP A 157 -3.81 27.56 1.98
CA ASP A 157 -4.04 26.91 3.28
C ASP A 157 -2.79 26.94 4.18
N ILE A 158 -2.28 28.15 4.42
CA ILE A 158 -1.14 28.43 5.32
C ILE A 158 -1.48 29.60 6.25
N LYS A 159 -0.73 29.74 7.34
CA LYS A 159 -0.95 30.85 8.29
C LYS A 159 -0.55 32.20 7.67
N GLU A 160 -1.34 33.25 7.94
CA GLU A 160 -0.99 34.61 7.51
C GLU A 160 0.39 35.05 8.01
N GLU A 161 0.75 34.61 9.21
CA GLU A 161 2.05 34.93 9.82
C GLU A 161 3.20 34.40 8.96
N THR A 162 3.09 33.16 8.43
CA THR A 162 4.06 32.57 7.51
C THR A 162 4.26 33.40 6.25
N VAL A 163 3.17 33.93 5.67
CA VAL A 163 3.25 34.79 4.47
C VAL A 163 3.91 36.14 4.84
N ARG A 164 3.55 36.75 5.99
CA ARG A 164 4.14 38.01 6.48
C ARG A 164 5.63 37.87 6.74
N GLU A 165 6.04 36.79 7.43
CA GLU A 165 7.45 36.52 7.68
C GLU A 165 8.24 36.31 6.38
N ALA A 166 7.64 35.60 5.41
CA ALA A 166 8.24 35.41 4.10
C ALA A 166 8.54 36.75 3.40
N MET A 167 7.57 37.68 3.40
CA MET A 167 7.72 39.00 2.78
C MET A 167 8.83 39.88 3.39
N GLU A 168 9.20 39.63 4.65
CA GLU A 168 10.24 40.40 5.36
C GLU A 168 11.64 39.79 5.27
N LYS A 169 11.78 38.56 4.74
CA LYS A 169 13.09 37.88 4.61
C LYS A 169 14.03 38.65 3.68
N ASN A 170 15.33 38.56 3.97
CA ASN A 170 16.37 39.15 3.12
C ASN A 170 16.95 38.09 2.17
N THR A 171 16.09 37.57 1.28
CA THR A 171 16.43 36.62 0.24
C THR A 171 15.67 36.96 -1.05
N GLN A 172 16.15 36.53 -2.19
CA GLN A 172 15.48 36.65 -3.49
C GLN A 172 14.61 35.45 -3.84
N TYR A 173 14.61 34.40 -2.99
CA TYR A 173 13.84 33.19 -3.21
C TYR A 173 13.36 32.61 -1.88
N TYR A 174 12.05 32.49 -1.73
CA TYR A 174 11.42 31.81 -0.60
C TYR A 174 10.15 31.09 -1.04
N VAL A 175 10.11 29.78 -0.86
CA VAL A 175 8.96 28.95 -1.20
C VAL A 175 7.86 29.11 -0.17
N LEU A 176 6.67 29.53 -0.58
CA LEU A 176 5.47 29.64 0.25
C LEU A 176 4.76 28.28 0.40
N LYS A 177 4.61 27.57 -0.70
CA LYS A 177 3.98 26.24 -0.76
C LYS A 177 4.52 25.44 -1.93
N THR A 178 4.78 24.15 -1.73
CA THR A 178 5.09 23.17 -2.76
C THR A 178 3.86 22.39 -3.20
N GLN A 179 3.91 21.68 -4.29
CA GLN A 179 2.88 20.76 -4.78
C GLN A 179 1.48 21.38 -4.92
N VAL A 180 1.43 22.63 -5.38
CA VAL A 180 0.17 23.35 -5.61
C VAL A 180 -0.42 22.96 -6.96
N GLU A 181 -1.69 22.59 -6.94
CA GLU A 181 -2.43 22.22 -8.15
C GLU A 181 -2.53 23.39 -9.15
N LYS A 182 -2.52 23.08 -10.44
CA LYS A 182 -2.56 24.11 -11.52
C LYS A 182 -3.70 25.13 -11.37
N PRO A 183 -4.96 24.75 -11.07
CA PRO A 183 -6.04 25.73 -10.93
C PRO A 183 -5.78 26.74 -9.81
N THR A 184 -5.21 26.30 -8.69
CA THR A 184 -4.86 27.16 -7.55
C THR A 184 -3.68 28.06 -7.89
N ALA A 185 -2.67 27.54 -8.60
CA ALA A 185 -1.53 28.32 -9.06
C ALA A 185 -1.96 29.40 -10.07
N ASP A 186 -2.81 29.06 -11.02
CA ASP A 186 -3.36 30.00 -12.02
C ASP A 186 -4.19 31.10 -11.32
N GLN A 187 -5.02 30.74 -10.33
CA GLN A 187 -5.79 31.70 -9.52
C GLN A 187 -4.89 32.70 -8.77
N ILE A 188 -3.77 32.21 -8.23
CA ILE A 188 -2.81 33.07 -7.53
C ILE A 188 -2.15 34.01 -8.53
N LEU A 189 -1.67 33.51 -9.68
CA LEU A 189 -1.06 34.34 -10.71
C LEU A 189 -2.02 35.38 -11.30
N GLU A 190 -3.27 35.01 -11.52
CA GLU A 190 -4.31 35.95 -11.97
C GLU A 190 -4.53 37.07 -10.94
N TYR A 191 -4.64 36.73 -9.65
CA TYR A 191 -4.84 37.71 -8.59
C TYR A 191 -3.63 38.65 -8.44
N VAL A 192 -2.41 38.11 -8.31
CA VAL A 192 -1.20 38.91 -8.09
C VAL A 192 -0.84 39.82 -9.27
N ASN A 193 -1.29 39.46 -10.48
CA ASN A 193 -1.09 40.28 -11.69
C ASN A 193 -2.18 41.32 -11.91
N ASN A 194 -3.31 41.28 -11.21
CA ASN A 194 -4.48 42.11 -11.46
C ASN A 194 -5.09 42.68 -10.18
N ILE A 195 -4.26 43.09 -9.20
CA ILE A 195 -4.77 43.68 -7.96
C ILE A 195 -5.36 45.05 -8.22
N VAL A 196 -6.68 45.19 -8.04
CA VAL A 196 -7.39 46.44 -8.26
C VAL A 196 -7.06 47.45 -7.16
N VAL A 197 -6.58 48.64 -7.53
CA VAL A 197 -6.20 49.72 -6.64
C VAL A 197 -7.05 50.96 -6.85
N GLY A 198 -8.08 50.93 -7.65
CA GLY A 198 -9.00 52.06 -7.94
C GLY A 198 -9.52 52.00 -9.35
N GLN A 199 -10.14 53.09 -9.78
CA GLN A 199 -10.66 53.24 -11.14
C GLN A 199 -10.04 54.51 -11.78
N GLU A 200 -9.87 54.44 -13.07
CA GLU A 200 -9.43 55.62 -13.86
C GLU A 200 -10.29 55.71 -15.14
N VAL A 201 -10.47 56.98 -15.59
CA VAL A 201 -11.18 57.25 -16.83
C VAL A 201 -10.17 57.32 -17.97
N ASN A 202 -10.33 56.46 -18.97
CA ASN A 202 -9.43 56.43 -20.12
C ASN A 202 -9.68 57.64 -21.06
N LYS A 203 -8.83 57.85 -22.07
CA LYS A 203 -8.96 58.95 -23.02
C LYS A 203 -10.25 58.92 -23.85
N ALA A 204 -10.97 57.81 -23.89
CA ALA A 204 -12.26 57.63 -24.54
C ALA A 204 -13.46 57.93 -23.60
N GLY A 205 -13.22 58.25 -22.29
CA GLY A 205 -14.25 58.53 -21.29
C GLY A 205 -14.80 57.29 -20.60
N GLU A 206 -14.20 56.10 -20.80
CA GLU A 206 -14.63 54.85 -20.17
C GLU A 206 -13.95 54.68 -18.82
N ILE A 207 -14.70 54.22 -17.84
CA ILE A 207 -14.16 53.84 -16.53
C ILE A 207 -13.49 52.46 -16.63
N LYS A 208 -12.20 52.37 -16.28
CA LYS A 208 -11.46 51.11 -16.19
C LYS A 208 -10.85 50.95 -14.81
N ASP A 209 -10.77 49.71 -14.36
CA ASP A 209 -10.04 49.37 -13.15
C ASP A 209 -8.56 49.63 -13.33
N ARG A 210 -7.98 50.31 -12.38
CA ARG A 210 -6.55 50.49 -12.26
C ARG A 210 -5.96 49.35 -11.45
N THR A 211 -5.06 48.63 -12.04
CA THR A 211 -4.45 47.43 -11.43
C THR A 211 -2.96 47.63 -11.17
N ILE A 212 -2.44 46.93 -10.20
CA ILE A 212 -1.01 46.69 -9.96
C ILE A 212 -0.70 45.23 -10.04
N SER A 213 0.56 44.88 -10.23
CA SER A 213 1.04 43.50 -10.30
C SER A 213 2.31 43.33 -9.46
N PHE A 214 2.45 42.16 -8.82
CA PHE A 214 3.64 41.79 -8.10
C PHE A 214 4.35 40.65 -8.84
N ALA A 215 5.34 40.98 -9.71
CA ALA A 215 6.18 39.98 -10.39
C ALA A 215 7.06 39.21 -9.42
N SER A 216 7.20 39.67 -8.18
CA SER A 216 7.90 39.00 -7.09
C SER A 216 7.23 37.72 -6.59
N ILE A 217 5.96 37.47 -6.93
CA ILE A 217 5.24 36.24 -6.58
C ILE A 217 4.94 35.49 -7.86
N THR A 218 5.50 34.30 -8.00
CA THR A 218 5.40 33.51 -9.22
C THR A 218 5.48 32.02 -8.91
N THR A 219 5.44 31.20 -9.96
CA THR A 219 5.41 29.74 -9.88
C THR A 219 6.65 29.13 -10.50
N GLU A 220 7.02 27.98 -10.01
CA GLU A 220 8.02 27.08 -10.60
C GLU A 220 7.41 25.67 -10.74
N SER A 221 7.77 24.95 -11.78
CA SER A 221 7.31 23.57 -11.97
C SER A 221 7.78 22.67 -10.85
N ASP A 222 6.88 21.81 -10.42
CA ASP A 222 7.09 20.79 -9.37
C ASP A 222 6.39 19.51 -9.79
N THR A 223 6.64 18.42 -9.10
CA THR A 223 5.97 17.13 -9.35
C THR A 223 5.28 16.65 -8.08
N LYS A 224 4.13 15.98 -8.26
CA LYS A 224 3.40 15.32 -7.18
C LYS A 224 3.05 13.92 -7.59
N ARG A 225 3.23 12.99 -6.65
CA ARG A 225 2.85 11.59 -6.82
C ARG A 225 1.38 11.40 -6.52
N TYR A 226 0.66 10.70 -7.39
CA TYR A 226 -0.75 10.38 -7.25
C TYR A 226 -0.96 8.89 -7.28
N TYR A 227 -1.85 8.42 -6.41
CA TYR A 227 -2.27 7.03 -6.31
C TYR A 227 -3.78 6.94 -6.58
N PRO A 228 -4.20 6.74 -7.85
CA PRO A 228 -5.60 6.82 -8.25
C PRO A 228 -6.52 5.80 -7.58
N GLN A 229 -5.95 4.75 -7.01
CA GLN A 229 -6.67 3.69 -6.31
C GLN A 229 -6.64 3.86 -4.78
N ASN A 230 -6.18 5.01 -4.27
CA ASN A 230 -6.13 5.39 -2.86
C ASN A 230 -5.42 4.34 -1.98
N SER A 231 -6.19 3.45 -1.32
CA SER A 231 -5.66 2.47 -0.36
C SER A 231 -5.32 1.10 -0.95
N MET A 232 -5.62 0.87 -2.25
CA MET A 232 -5.39 -0.44 -2.88
C MET A 232 -3.93 -0.84 -2.86
N ALA A 233 -3.65 -2.05 -2.36
CA ALA A 233 -2.30 -2.61 -2.22
C ALA A 233 -1.30 -1.64 -1.54
N ALA A 234 -1.77 -0.78 -0.63
CA ALA A 234 -0.97 0.31 -0.07
C ALA A 234 0.36 -0.14 0.54
N SER A 235 0.36 -1.24 1.30
CA SER A 235 1.58 -1.79 1.91
C SER A 235 2.55 -2.45 0.91
N VAL A 236 2.09 -2.72 -0.33
CA VAL A 236 2.91 -3.25 -1.43
C VAL A 236 3.50 -2.09 -2.24
N ILE A 237 2.64 -1.18 -2.71
CA ILE A 237 3.06 -0.05 -3.54
C ILE A 237 3.97 0.87 -2.74
N GLY A 238 3.57 1.23 -1.52
CA GLY A 238 4.27 2.23 -0.72
C GLY A 238 4.02 3.65 -1.22
N PHE A 239 4.78 4.60 -0.72
CA PHE A 239 4.60 6.02 -1.03
C PHE A 239 5.92 6.78 -1.04
N THR A 240 5.90 8.00 -1.57
CA THR A 240 7.05 8.92 -1.64
C THR A 240 6.96 10.02 -0.60
N ASN A 241 8.12 10.65 -0.30
CA ASN A 241 8.16 11.90 0.44
C ASN A 241 7.78 13.09 -0.46
N SER A 242 7.82 14.31 0.10
CA SER A 242 7.57 15.56 -0.63
C SER A 242 8.60 15.86 -1.72
N ASP A 243 9.80 15.28 -1.61
CA ASP A 243 10.90 15.50 -2.56
C ASP A 243 10.88 14.47 -3.70
N GLY A 244 9.92 13.53 -3.67
CA GLY A 244 9.74 12.52 -4.69
C GLY A 244 10.52 11.22 -4.44
N ASP A 245 11.27 11.10 -3.32
CA ASP A 245 12.00 9.87 -2.97
C ASP A 245 11.05 8.81 -2.42
N GLY A 246 11.26 7.55 -2.77
CA GLY A 246 10.49 6.43 -2.26
C GLY A 246 10.78 6.15 -0.79
N LEU A 247 9.75 6.08 0.07
CA LEU A 247 9.91 5.82 1.51
C LEU A 247 9.54 4.39 1.91
N TYR A 248 8.51 3.81 1.31
CA TYR A 248 8.00 2.48 1.64
C TYR A 248 7.65 1.68 0.40
N GLY A 249 7.50 0.36 0.55
CA GLY A 249 7.03 -0.54 -0.49
C GLY A 249 7.92 -0.57 -1.74
N LEU A 250 7.28 -0.78 -2.89
CA LEU A 250 7.95 -0.78 -4.20
C LEU A 250 8.52 0.59 -4.56
N GLU A 251 7.87 1.68 -4.12
CA GLU A 251 8.39 3.04 -4.30
C GLU A 251 9.80 3.17 -3.73
N ALA A 252 10.06 2.59 -2.55
CA ALA A 252 11.39 2.63 -1.94
C ALA A 252 12.37 1.62 -2.56
N LEU A 253 11.92 0.37 -2.81
CA LEU A 253 12.82 -0.67 -3.29
C LEU A 253 13.30 -0.43 -4.71
N TYR A 254 12.45 0.14 -5.55
CA TYR A 254 12.72 0.44 -6.96
C TYR A 254 12.97 1.92 -7.22
N ASP A 255 13.37 2.68 -6.19
CA ASP A 255 13.59 4.12 -6.31
C ASP A 255 14.60 4.47 -7.40
N ASP A 256 15.71 3.75 -7.50
CA ASP A 256 16.73 3.92 -8.55
C ASP A 256 16.18 3.82 -9.99
N TYR A 257 15.09 3.07 -10.18
CA TYR A 257 14.43 2.94 -11.48
C TYR A 257 13.34 4.00 -11.68
N LEU A 258 12.60 4.28 -10.61
CA LEU A 258 11.40 5.13 -10.67
C LEU A 258 11.74 6.62 -10.66
N HIS A 259 12.79 7.05 -9.93
CA HIS A 259 13.04 8.46 -9.61
C HIS A 259 13.30 9.33 -10.84
N GLY A 260 14.02 8.83 -11.84
CA GLY A 260 14.46 9.63 -12.98
C GLY A 260 15.67 10.50 -12.67
N THR A 261 15.98 11.45 -13.55
CA THR A 261 17.09 12.39 -13.37
C THR A 261 16.64 13.78 -13.78
N ASP A 262 16.70 14.71 -12.83
CA ASP A 262 16.30 16.09 -13.07
C ASP A 262 17.13 16.76 -14.14
N GLY A 263 16.46 17.52 -14.98
CA GLY A 263 17.05 18.43 -15.93
C GLY A 263 17.49 19.74 -15.27
N LYS A 264 18.27 20.52 -15.98
CA LYS A 264 18.83 21.77 -15.44
C LYS A 264 18.98 22.80 -16.55
N THR A 265 18.38 23.96 -16.37
CA THR A 265 18.73 25.14 -17.19
C THR A 265 19.72 26.00 -16.43
N ILE A 266 20.89 26.19 -17.00
CA ILE A 266 21.94 27.06 -16.45
C ILE A 266 21.92 28.33 -17.26
N SER A 267 21.57 29.48 -16.67
CA SER A 267 21.59 30.79 -17.30
C SER A 267 22.58 31.71 -16.58
N ALA A 268 23.33 32.52 -17.39
CA ALA A 268 24.18 33.56 -16.80
C ALA A 268 23.32 34.72 -16.30
N LYS A 269 23.62 35.23 -15.09
CA LYS A 269 22.97 36.40 -14.50
C LYS A 269 23.87 37.63 -14.60
N ASP A 270 23.27 38.80 -14.84
CA ASP A 270 23.98 40.08 -14.77
C ASP A 270 24.28 40.46 -13.30
N VAL A 271 25.03 41.54 -13.09
CA VAL A 271 25.39 42.04 -11.75
C VAL A 271 24.16 42.48 -10.91
N ASN A 272 22.96 42.55 -11.49
CA ASN A 272 21.70 42.84 -10.80
C ASN A 272 20.84 41.59 -10.58
N GLY A 273 21.34 40.40 -10.97
CA GLY A 273 20.63 39.14 -10.83
C GLY A 273 19.65 38.81 -11.96
N ASN A 274 19.57 39.67 -13.03
CA ASN A 274 18.68 39.39 -14.17
C ASN A 274 19.32 38.39 -15.13
N GLU A 275 18.51 37.54 -15.74
CA GLU A 275 19.00 36.58 -16.73
C GLU A 275 19.55 37.30 -17.97
N MET A 276 20.73 36.86 -18.43
CA MET A 276 21.35 37.37 -19.64
C MET A 276 20.76 36.68 -20.88
N PRO A 277 20.60 37.41 -22.00
CA PRO A 277 19.92 36.85 -23.20
C PRO A 277 20.61 35.62 -23.77
N TYR A 278 19.82 34.70 -24.20
CA TYR A 278 19.93 33.45 -24.99
C TYR A 278 21.32 32.84 -25.30
N ARG A 279 22.39 33.58 -25.38
CA ARG A 279 23.74 33.06 -25.73
C ARG A 279 24.49 32.39 -24.58
N TYR A 280 23.97 32.49 -23.37
CA TYR A 280 24.63 32.04 -22.13
C TYR A 280 23.77 31.09 -21.31
N SER A 281 22.69 30.55 -21.89
CA SER A 281 21.90 29.51 -21.26
C SER A 281 22.18 28.14 -21.90
N LYS A 282 22.31 27.11 -21.07
CA LYS A 282 22.42 25.72 -21.50
C LYS A 282 21.38 24.91 -20.74
N THR A 283 20.49 24.25 -21.46
CA THR A 283 19.50 23.35 -20.90
C THR A 283 19.97 21.92 -21.05
N TYR A 284 19.84 21.17 -19.97
CA TYR A 284 19.92 19.71 -19.93
C TYR A 284 18.52 19.22 -19.64
N ASP A 285 17.96 18.42 -20.53
CA ASP A 285 16.61 17.92 -20.39
C ASP A 285 16.52 16.93 -19.23
N ALA A 286 15.37 16.90 -18.54
CA ALA A 286 15.07 15.89 -17.54
C ALA A 286 14.94 14.53 -18.23
N GLN A 287 15.31 13.48 -17.51
CA GLN A 287 15.10 12.10 -17.91
C GLN A 287 14.11 11.47 -16.94
N ASP A 288 12.89 11.21 -17.42
CA ASP A 288 11.86 10.59 -16.61
C ASP A 288 12.25 9.19 -16.16
N GLY A 289 11.71 8.78 -15.02
CA GLY A 289 11.97 7.46 -14.46
C GLY A 289 11.30 6.32 -15.22
N ASN A 290 11.82 5.12 -15.05
CA ASN A 290 11.30 3.91 -15.68
C ASN A 290 10.04 3.43 -14.95
N SER A 291 9.13 2.81 -15.69
CA SER A 291 7.86 2.33 -15.17
C SER A 291 7.91 0.87 -14.74
N LEU A 292 7.17 0.52 -13.68
CA LEU A 292 7.02 -0.84 -13.19
C LEU A 292 5.67 -1.41 -13.63
N TYR A 293 5.68 -2.67 -14.06
CA TYR A 293 4.49 -3.49 -14.25
C TYR A 293 4.49 -4.59 -13.21
N LEU A 294 3.42 -4.67 -12.45
CA LEU A 294 3.29 -5.63 -11.36
C LEU A 294 2.65 -6.94 -11.83
N THR A 295 2.73 -7.96 -10.99
CA THR A 295 1.92 -9.17 -11.10
C THR A 295 0.56 -9.01 -10.42
N ILE A 296 0.40 -7.98 -9.60
CA ILE A 296 -0.86 -7.65 -8.91
C ILE A 296 -1.93 -7.32 -9.95
N ASP A 297 -3.07 -7.99 -9.83
CA ASP A 297 -4.30 -7.71 -10.58
C ASP A 297 -5.26 -6.93 -9.69
N THR A 298 -5.63 -5.72 -10.10
CA THR A 298 -6.51 -4.84 -9.30
C THR A 298 -7.89 -5.44 -9.02
N THR A 299 -8.38 -6.34 -9.88
CA THR A 299 -9.66 -7.03 -9.66
C THR A 299 -9.55 -8.06 -8.55
N LEU A 300 -8.49 -8.89 -8.59
CA LEU A 300 -8.21 -9.88 -7.54
C LEU A 300 -7.91 -9.18 -6.21
N GLN A 301 -7.15 -8.09 -6.24
CA GLN A 301 -6.84 -7.26 -5.08
C GLN A 301 -8.12 -6.70 -4.45
N THR A 302 -9.06 -6.18 -5.27
CA THR A 302 -10.34 -5.67 -4.79
C THR A 302 -11.18 -6.76 -4.11
N TYR A 303 -11.24 -7.96 -4.69
CA TYR A 303 -11.96 -9.07 -4.08
C TYR A 303 -11.33 -9.48 -2.74
N LEU A 304 -10.01 -9.53 -2.68
CA LEU A 304 -9.30 -9.86 -1.45
C LEU A 304 -9.53 -8.80 -0.35
N GLU A 305 -9.29 -7.52 -0.65
CA GLU A 305 -9.41 -6.42 0.31
C GLU A 305 -10.83 -6.27 0.86
N SER A 306 -11.85 -6.34 -0.01
CA SER A 306 -13.23 -6.19 0.42
C SER A 306 -13.68 -7.32 1.37
N ASN A 307 -13.24 -8.55 1.13
CA ASN A 307 -13.55 -9.68 1.99
C ASN A 307 -12.73 -9.67 3.30
N LEU A 308 -11.49 -9.17 3.28
CA LEU A 308 -10.73 -8.93 4.51
C LEU A 308 -11.41 -7.86 5.37
N ALA A 309 -11.90 -6.78 4.77
CA ALA A 309 -12.63 -5.73 5.48
C ALA A 309 -13.90 -6.26 6.14
N GLU A 310 -14.69 -7.06 5.38
CA GLU A 310 -15.89 -7.70 5.92
C GLU A 310 -15.55 -8.65 7.08
N MET A 311 -14.52 -9.49 6.92
CA MET A 311 -14.05 -10.41 7.95
C MET A 311 -13.63 -9.67 9.23
N VAL A 312 -12.80 -8.64 9.11
CA VAL A 312 -12.33 -7.86 10.27
C VAL A 312 -13.51 -7.24 11.02
N THR A 313 -14.45 -6.66 10.28
CA THR A 313 -15.65 -6.04 10.88
C THR A 313 -16.55 -7.09 11.56
N LYS A 314 -16.88 -8.20 10.88
CA LYS A 314 -17.80 -9.21 11.40
C LYS A 314 -17.23 -10.03 12.54
N CYS A 315 -15.95 -10.37 12.50
CA CYS A 315 -15.26 -11.15 13.52
C CYS A 315 -14.56 -10.26 14.56
N GLN A 316 -14.67 -8.93 14.44
CA GLN A 316 -14.03 -7.94 15.33
C GLN A 316 -12.55 -8.30 15.59
N VAL A 317 -11.76 -8.36 14.52
CA VAL A 317 -10.35 -8.68 14.59
C VAL A 317 -9.59 -7.52 15.22
N ASN A 318 -8.98 -7.74 16.39
CA ASN A 318 -8.38 -6.67 17.20
C ASN A 318 -7.01 -6.20 16.69
N ASN A 319 -6.21 -7.09 16.08
CA ASN A 319 -4.93 -6.69 15.53
C ASN A 319 -5.12 -6.39 14.04
N ARG A 320 -4.59 -7.18 13.15
CA ARG A 320 -4.65 -6.93 11.69
C ARG A 320 -4.97 -8.23 10.97
N ALA A 321 -5.54 -8.12 9.79
CA ALA A 321 -5.69 -9.25 8.87
C ALA A 321 -4.77 -9.09 7.68
N CYS A 322 -4.35 -10.20 7.07
CA CYS A 322 -3.70 -10.17 5.77
C CYS A 322 -4.18 -11.32 4.87
N GLY A 323 -4.03 -11.11 3.57
CA GLY A 323 -4.32 -12.11 2.56
C GLY A 323 -3.31 -12.04 1.42
N ILE A 324 -3.01 -13.19 0.83
CA ILE A 324 -2.12 -13.33 -0.32
C ILE A 324 -2.78 -14.26 -1.30
N ILE A 325 -2.83 -13.87 -2.58
CA ILE A 325 -3.16 -14.75 -3.70
C ILE A 325 -1.93 -14.83 -4.59
N MET A 326 -1.46 -16.04 -4.87
CA MET A 326 -0.24 -16.27 -5.62
C MET A 326 -0.47 -17.36 -6.68
N ASN A 327 0.20 -17.26 -7.81
CA ASN A 327 0.28 -18.34 -8.75
C ASN A 327 1.24 -19.42 -8.20
N ALA A 328 0.72 -20.61 -7.94
CA ALA A 328 1.47 -21.68 -7.29
C ALA A 328 2.63 -22.23 -8.16
N LYS A 329 2.55 -22.11 -9.48
CA LYS A 329 3.55 -22.63 -10.44
C LYS A 329 4.68 -21.65 -10.70
N THR A 330 4.42 -20.35 -10.60
CA THR A 330 5.39 -19.29 -10.96
C THR A 330 5.92 -18.51 -9.78
N GLY A 331 5.20 -18.47 -8.65
CA GLY A 331 5.51 -17.62 -7.53
C GLY A 331 5.05 -16.15 -7.70
N ALA A 332 4.38 -15.82 -8.81
CA ALA A 332 3.83 -14.49 -9.05
C ALA A 332 2.74 -14.16 -8.03
N VAL A 333 2.90 -13.06 -7.29
CA VAL A 333 1.90 -12.59 -6.32
C VAL A 333 0.84 -11.79 -7.08
N LEU A 334 -0.38 -12.33 -7.15
CA LEU A 334 -1.49 -11.76 -7.90
C LEU A 334 -2.32 -10.75 -7.08
N ALA A 335 -2.34 -10.92 -5.77
CA ALA A 335 -2.90 -9.96 -4.81
C ALA A 335 -2.22 -10.13 -3.45
N MET A 336 -2.00 -9.03 -2.76
CA MET A 336 -1.45 -9.01 -1.40
C MET A 336 -2.03 -7.83 -0.64
N ALA A 337 -2.74 -8.10 0.44
CA ALA A 337 -3.45 -7.10 1.20
C ALA A 337 -3.19 -7.23 2.70
N THR A 338 -3.13 -6.11 3.39
CA THR A 338 -3.18 -6.00 4.85
C THR A 338 -4.37 -5.10 5.21
N TYR A 339 -5.17 -5.50 6.18
CA TYR A 339 -6.29 -4.70 6.64
C TYR A 339 -6.21 -4.46 8.17
N PRO A 340 -6.48 -3.23 8.66
CA PRO A 340 -6.76 -2.02 7.89
C PRO A 340 -5.61 -1.62 6.96
N GLY A 341 -5.96 -1.06 5.79
CA GLY A 341 -5.05 -0.38 4.89
C GLY A 341 -4.93 1.11 5.23
N PHE A 342 -4.29 1.91 4.38
CA PHE A 342 -4.19 3.37 4.52
C PHE A 342 -4.21 4.03 3.13
N ASP A 343 -4.60 5.32 3.05
CA ASP A 343 -4.59 6.07 1.80
C ASP A 343 -3.14 6.47 1.44
N LEU A 344 -2.69 6.07 0.25
CA LEU A 344 -1.36 6.38 -0.27
C LEU A 344 -1.16 7.87 -0.57
N ASN A 345 -2.25 8.62 -0.82
CA ASN A 345 -2.19 10.06 -1.03
C ASN A 345 -2.08 10.82 0.31
N GLU A 346 -2.51 10.20 1.42
CA GLU A 346 -2.42 10.76 2.77
C GLU A 346 -1.82 9.77 3.77
N PRO A 347 -0.59 9.28 3.56
CA PRO A 347 -0.03 8.15 4.29
C PRO A 347 0.20 8.45 5.78
N TYR A 348 0.21 9.71 6.17
CA TYR A 348 0.43 10.17 7.53
C TYR A 348 -0.86 10.22 8.37
N VAL A 349 -2.03 10.09 7.76
CA VAL A 349 -3.32 9.99 8.45
C VAL A 349 -3.51 8.56 8.97
N ILE A 350 -3.88 8.43 10.24
CA ILE A 350 -4.21 7.11 10.81
C ILE A 350 -5.57 6.67 10.28
N ALA A 351 -5.57 5.56 9.54
CA ALA A 351 -6.78 5.05 8.88
C ALA A 351 -7.71 4.27 9.82
N ASP A 352 -7.14 3.65 10.88
CA ASP A 352 -7.91 2.93 11.90
C ASP A 352 -8.52 3.91 12.88
N LEU A 353 -9.85 4.05 12.84
CA LEU A 353 -10.59 5.01 13.69
C LEU A 353 -10.44 4.69 15.19
N ALA A 354 -10.38 3.41 15.58
CA ALA A 354 -10.22 3.04 16.98
C ALA A 354 -8.82 3.42 17.49
N VAL A 355 -7.82 3.29 16.65
CA VAL A 355 -6.45 3.75 16.95
C VAL A 355 -6.40 5.28 17.03
N GLN A 356 -7.08 5.98 16.11
CA GLN A 356 -7.14 7.44 16.16
C GLN A 356 -7.88 7.94 17.42
N GLU A 357 -9.02 7.35 17.75
CA GLU A 357 -9.74 7.66 18.98
C GLU A 357 -8.88 7.44 20.23
N TYR A 358 -8.11 6.37 20.28
CA TYR A 358 -7.16 6.13 21.38
C TYR A 358 -6.08 7.23 21.44
N LEU A 359 -5.47 7.59 20.30
CA LEU A 359 -4.46 8.64 20.23
C LEU A 359 -4.98 9.99 20.75
N ASP A 360 -6.22 10.32 20.44
CA ASP A 360 -6.87 11.58 20.85
C ASP A 360 -7.11 11.66 22.37
N THR A 361 -7.02 10.53 23.09
CA THR A 361 -7.10 10.49 24.57
C THR A 361 -5.78 10.78 25.28
N LEU A 362 -4.65 10.76 24.54
CA LEU A 362 -3.31 10.83 25.11
C LEU A 362 -2.84 12.26 25.38
N SER A 363 -1.93 12.44 26.35
CA SER A 363 -1.23 13.71 26.52
C SER A 363 -0.28 13.99 25.36
N GLU A 364 0.07 15.27 25.11
CA GLU A 364 0.90 15.67 23.96
C GLU A 364 2.21 14.87 23.81
N GLY A 365 2.87 14.54 24.92
CA GLY A 365 4.11 13.77 24.91
C GLY A 365 3.90 12.30 24.57
N GLU A 366 2.86 11.67 25.11
CA GLU A 366 2.47 10.28 24.84
C GLU A 366 1.94 10.15 23.41
N TYR A 367 1.14 11.13 22.95
CA TYR A 367 0.61 11.17 21.59
C TYR A 367 1.72 11.06 20.54
N LYS A 368 2.79 11.85 20.67
CA LYS A 368 3.89 11.85 19.68
C LYS A 368 4.50 10.46 19.51
N THR A 369 4.74 9.75 20.60
CA THR A 369 5.34 8.41 20.57
C THR A 369 4.35 7.38 19.99
N ALA A 370 3.13 7.36 20.53
CA ALA A 370 2.08 6.43 20.10
C ALA A 370 1.67 6.66 18.62
N TYR A 371 1.62 7.90 18.17
CA TYR A 371 1.34 8.23 16.77
C TYR A 371 2.42 7.69 15.82
N VAL A 372 3.71 7.83 16.17
CA VAL A 372 4.80 7.28 15.35
C VAL A 372 4.68 5.75 15.26
N GLU A 373 4.44 5.08 16.38
CA GLU A 373 4.27 3.62 16.43
C GLU A 373 3.05 3.16 15.60
N ALA A 374 1.91 3.83 15.75
CA ALA A 374 0.69 3.52 15.00
C ALA A 374 0.88 3.69 13.49
N ARG A 375 1.52 4.79 13.10
CA ARG A 375 1.85 5.10 11.71
C ARG A 375 2.80 4.05 11.10
N GLU A 376 3.89 3.71 11.78
CA GLU A 376 4.81 2.69 11.32
C GLU A 376 4.15 1.30 11.24
N LYS A 377 3.25 0.98 12.17
CA LYS A 377 2.47 -0.27 12.12
C LYS A 377 1.56 -0.30 10.90
N GLN A 378 0.87 0.78 10.59
CA GLN A 378 -0.04 0.86 9.43
C GLN A 378 0.70 0.72 8.10
N TRP A 379 1.93 1.24 7.97
CA TRP A 379 2.72 1.17 6.75
C TRP A 379 3.35 -0.21 6.49
N LYS A 380 3.58 -0.99 7.54
CA LYS A 380 4.20 -2.32 7.43
C LYS A 380 3.30 -3.30 6.70
N ASN A 381 3.89 -4.02 5.76
CA ASN A 381 3.23 -5.14 5.08
C ASN A 381 3.24 -6.38 5.99
N LYS A 382 2.12 -6.67 6.66
CA LYS A 382 1.99 -7.79 7.59
C LYS A 382 2.37 -9.14 6.98
N ALA A 383 2.15 -9.31 5.67
CA ALA A 383 2.44 -10.56 4.98
C ALA A 383 3.93 -10.96 5.00
N ILE A 384 4.84 -9.97 5.14
CA ILE A 384 6.30 -10.19 5.08
C ILE A 384 7.04 -9.69 6.32
N THR A 385 6.43 -8.81 7.14
CA THR A 385 7.09 -8.15 8.28
C THR A 385 6.66 -8.69 9.63
N GLU A 386 5.60 -9.50 9.69
CA GLU A 386 5.07 -10.02 10.95
C GLU A 386 5.06 -11.54 10.96
N LEU A 387 5.44 -12.10 12.09
CA LEU A 387 5.52 -13.54 12.30
C LEU A 387 4.26 -14.05 13.00
N TYR A 388 3.82 -15.24 12.63
CA TYR A 388 2.70 -15.92 13.29
C TYR A 388 2.96 -17.41 13.43
N GLN A 389 2.25 -18.07 14.33
CA GLN A 389 2.23 -19.53 14.41
C GLN A 389 1.27 -20.08 13.36
N PRO A 390 1.74 -20.89 12.40
CA PRO A 390 0.89 -21.37 11.30
C PRO A 390 -0.17 -22.39 11.77
N GLY A 391 0.01 -22.98 12.95
CA GLY A 391 -0.90 -23.98 13.47
C GLY A 391 -1.15 -25.11 12.49
N SER A 392 -2.38 -25.58 12.39
CA SER A 392 -2.73 -26.75 11.58
C SER A 392 -2.51 -26.59 10.07
N VAL A 393 -2.28 -25.38 9.54
CA VAL A 393 -1.86 -25.18 8.14
C VAL A 393 -0.49 -25.83 7.91
N PHE A 394 0.39 -25.81 8.90
CA PHE A 394 1.72 -26.43 8.85
C PHE A 394 1.69 -27.97 8.71
N LYS A 395 0.60 -28.63 9.10
CA LYS A 395 0.44 -30.08 8.97
C LYS A 395 0.69 -30.59 7.55
N VAL A 396 0.47 -29.75 6.55
CA VAL A 396 0.76 -30.06 5.16
C VAL A 396 2.26 -30.32 4.95
N ILE A 397 3.12 -29.53 5.59
CA ILE A 397 4.58 -29.70 5.52
C ILE A 397 5.01 -31.01 6.19
N THR A 398 4.52 -31.27 7.39
CA THR A 398 4.80 -32.52 8.14
C THR A 398 4.32 -33.75 7.39
N ALA A 399 3.13 -33.71 6.80
CA ALA A 399 2.59 -34.82 6.00
C ALA A 399 3.41 -35.06 4.73
N SER A 400 3.76 -33.98 4.01
CA SER A 400 4.58 -34.06 2.81
C SER A 400 5.93 -34.74 3.10
N ALA A 401 6.61 -34.33 4.18
CA ALA A 401 7.83 -34.97 4.62
C ALA A 401 7.62 -36.43 4.99
N GLY A 402 6.51 -36.76 5.65
CA GLY A 402 6.17 -38.15 6.04
C GLY A 402 5.94 -39.08 4.86
N PHE A 403 5.27 -38.62 3.81
CA PHE A 403 5.08 -39.36 2.58
C PHE A 403 6.39 -39.51 1.79
N GLU A 404 7.16 -38.43 1.65
CA GLU A 404 8.41 -38.40 0.91
C GLU A 404 9.43 -39.37 1.52
N GLU A 405 9.54 -39.44 2.85
CA GLU A 405 10.39 -40.40 3.57
C GLU A 405 9.74 -41.78 3.74
N SER A 406 8.55 -41.97 3.16
CA SER A 406 7.80 -43.26 3.24
C SER A 406 7.55 -43.74 4.69
N VAL A 407 7.59 -42.84 5.69
CA VAL A 407 7.30 -43.17 7.09
C VAL A 407 5.79 -43.26 7.38
N ILE A 408 4.97 -42.77 6.44
CA ILE A 408 3.52 -42.94 6.42
C ILE A 408 2.99 -43.35 5.06
N LYS A 409 1.80 -43.94 5.06
CA LYS A 409 1.01 -44.31 3.87
C LYS A 409 -0.43 -43.86 4.06
N LEU A 410 -1.18 -43.67 2.99
CA LEU A 410 -2.62 -43.35 3.04
C LEU A 410 -3.45 -44.36 3.86
N THR A 411 -3.01 -45.63 3.89
CA THR A 411 -3.66 -46.71 4.61
C THR A 411 -3.29 -46.80 6.10
N ASP A 412 -2.34 -45.96 6.55
CA ASP A 412 -1.96 -45.98 7.98
C ASP A 412 -3.10 -45.46 8.85
N THR A 413 -3.21 -46.05 10.03
CA THR A 413 -4.20 -45.63 11.02
C THR A 413 -3.56 -45.02 12.25
N PHE A 414 -4.22 -43.99 12.78
CA PHE A 414 -3.81 -43.21 13.93
C PHE A 414 -4.89 -43.29 15.01
N ASN A 415 -4.51 -43.61 16.24
CA ASN A 415 -5.46 -43.63 17.35
C ASN A 415 -5.36 -42.37 18.19
N CYS A 416 -6.43 -41.58 18.21
CA CYS A 416 -6.51 -40.34 18.99
C CYS A 416 -7.37 -40.54 20.22
N THR A 417 -6.75 -40.51 21.40
CA THR A 417 -7.40 -40.62 22.69
C THR A 417 -7.67 -39.28 23.38
N GLY A 418 -7.47 -38.16 22.64
CA GLY A 418 -7.69 -36.79 23.13
C GLY A 418 -6.44 -36.11 23.68
N GLY A 419 -5.35 -36.82 23.91
CA GLY A 419 -4.08 -36.30 24.36
C GLY A 419 -2.96 -37.31 24.32
N VAL A 420 -1.71 -36.84 24.28
CA VAL A 420 -0.50 -37.67 24.27
C VAL A 420 0.49 -37.17 25.31
N VAL A 421 0.98 -38.05 26.15
CA VAL A 421 2.16 -37.80 27.00
C VAL A 421 3.39 -38.14 26.17
N VAL A 422 4.17 -37.12 25.84
CA VAL A 422 5.37 -37.24 24.97
C VAL A 422 6.58 -37.70 25.80
N VAL A 423 6.71 -37.15 27.03
CA VAL A 423 7.77 -37.47 27.99
C VAL A 423 7.14 -37.62 29.36
N ASP A 424 7.56 -38.64 30.10
CA ASP A 424 7.06 -38.87 31.46
C ASP A 424 7.32 -37.66 32.36
N GLY A 425 6.29 -37.27 33.14
CA GLY A 425 6.36 -36.11 34.02
C GLY A 425 6.04 -34.76 33.37
N VAL A 426 5.81 -34.73 32.04
CA VAL A 426 5.34 -33.53 31.33
C VAL A 426 3.83 -33.64 31.07
N PRO A 427 3.07 -32.53 31.22
CA PRO A 427 1.63 -32.55 30.93
C PRO A 427 1.33 -33.05 29.52
N PRO A 428 0.22 -33.77 29.30
CA PRO A 428 -0.13 -34.28 28.00
C PRO A 428 -0.44 -33.12 27.03
N ILE A 429 0.03 -33.24 25.79
CA ILE A 429 -0.35 -32.36 24.68
C ILE A 429 -1.70 -32.84 24.15
N HIS A 430 -2.64 -31.92 24.02
CA HIS A 430 -4.03 -32.29 23.74
C HIS A 430 -4.41 -32.07 22.28
N CYS A 431 -5.35 -32.88 21.82
CA CYS A 431 -6.12 -32.65 20.63
C CYS A 431 -7.18 -31.58 20.86
N SER A 432 -7.64 -30.88 19.82
CA SER A 432 -8.80 -29.99 19.85
C SER A 432 -10.03 -30.73 20.44
N LYS A 433 -10.24 -31.97 20.01
CA LYS A 433 -11.25 -32.86 20.59
C LYS A 433 -10.70 -33.61 21.82
N ARG A 434 -10.95 -33.08 22.99
CA ARG A 434 -10.44 -33.67 24.28
C ARG A 434 -10.86 -35.13 24.54
N THR A 435 -12.01 -35.55 23.97
CA THR A 435 -12.49 -36.94 24.06
C THR A 435 -11.83 -37.89 23.07
N GLY A 436 -11.00 -37.36 22.18
CA GLY A 436 -10.35 -38.09 21.09
C GLY A 436 -11.23 -38.35 19.88
N HIS A 437 -10.58 -38.63 18.75
CA HIS A 437 -11.21 -38.97 17.48
C HIS A 437 -11.34 -40.50 17.27
N GLY A 438 -10.72 -41.30 18.14
CA GLY A 438 -10.60 -42.74 17.96
C GLY A 438 -9.59 -43.12 16.86
N VAL A 439 -9.78 -44.32 16.29
CA VAL A 439 -8.93 -44.81 15.19
C VAL A 439 -9.40 -44.20 13.88
N GLN A 440 -8.51 -43.61 13.13
CA GLN A 440 -8.78 -42.92 11.89
C GLN A 440 -7.61 -43.10 10.91
N ASP A 441 -7.89 -43.16 9.61
CA ASP A 441 -6.87 -43.16 8.56
C ASP A 441 -6.22 -41.75 8.42
N PHE A 442 -5.22 -41.61 7.55
CA PHE A 442 -4.49 -40.37 7.33
C PHE A 442 -5.43 -39.22 6.88
N THR A 443 -6.26 -39.46 5.88
CA THR A 443 -7.15 -38.43 5.31
C THR A 443 -8.16 -37.95 6.35
N THR A 444 -8.73 -38.86 7.13
CA THR A 444 -9.62 -38.51 8.23
C THR A 444 -8.88 -37.76 9.33
N ALA A 445 -7.63 -38.14 9.65
CA ALA A 445 -6.81 -37.42 10.63
C ALA A 445 -6.45 -36.00 10.18
N LEU A 446 -6.19 -35.78 8.88
CA LEU A 446 -5.96 -34.46 8.29
C LEU A 446 -7.25 -33.62 8.28
N THR A 447 -8.39 -34.21 7.92
CA THR A 447 -9.72 -33.56 7.92
C THR A 447 -10.12 -33.13 9.35
N ASN A 448 -9.94 -34.03 10.33
CA ASN A 448 -10.21 -33.73 11.75
C ASN A 448 -9.12 -32.86 12.40
N SER A 449 -8.11 -32.45 11.66
CA SER A 449 -6.98 -31.68 12.18
C SER A 449 -6.34 -32.28 13.45
N CYS A 450 -6.22 -33.60 13.50
CA CYS A 450 -5.87 -34.36 14.69
C CYS A 450 -4.42 -34.16 15.13
N ASN A 451 -4.15 -33.44 16.22
CA ASN A 451 -2.80 -33.21 16.74
C ASN A 451 -2.04 -34.52 17.08
N PRO A 452 -2.62 -35.48 17.82
CA PRO A 452 -1.96 -36.76 18.11
C PRO A 452 -1.47 -37.53 16.88
N ALA A 453 -2.23 -37.50 15.78
CA ALA A 453 -1.79 -38.14 14.53
C ALA A 453 -0.55 -37.46 13.97
N PHE A 454 -0.49 -36.14 13.94
CA PHE A 454 0.67 -35.40 13.44
C PHE A 454 1.88 -35.44 14.37
N MET A 455 1.67 -35.56 15.69
CA MET A 455 2.74 -35.85 16.63
C MET A 455 3.37 -37.22 16.37
N GLU A 456 2.56 -38.24 16.06
CA GLU A 456 3.06 -39.57 15.68
C GLU A 456 3.81 -39.54 14.34
N ILE A 457 3.33 -38.79 13.34
CA ILE A 457 4.05 -38.58 12.05
C ILE A 457 5.40 -37.92 12.32
N GLY A 458 5.46 -36.82 13.09
CA GLY A 458 6.70 -36.15 13.45
C GLY A 458 7.66 -37.06 14.24
N LYS A 459 7.14 -37.90 15.13
CA LYS A 459 7.93 -38.90 15.86
C LYS A 459 8.54 -39.93 14.91
N ARG A 460 7.77 -40.40 13.91
CA ARG A 460 8.29 -41.35 12.88
C ARG A 460 9.35 -40.74 12.00
N LEU A 461 9.22 -39.43 11.65
CA LEU A 461 10.25 -38.69 10.93
C LEU A 461 11.52 -38.51 11.78
N GLY A 462 11.37 -38.24 13.06
CA GLY A 462 12.47 -37.83 13.94
C GLY A 462 12.93 -36.40 13.69
N ALA A 463 13.61 -35.81 14.66
CA ALA A 463 13.99 -34.39 14.66
C ALA A 463 14.85 -34.03 13.44
N THR A 464 15.81 -34.86 13.09
CA THR A 464 16.74 -34.59 11.96
C THR A 464 16.00 -34.46 10.63
N LYS A 465 15.13 -35.40 10.29
CA LYS A 465 14.39 -35.35 9.04
C LYS A 465 13.36 -34.24 9.05
N PHE A 466 12.64 -34.08 10.16
CA PHE A 466 11.70 -32.98 10.32
C PHE A 466 12.38 -31.62 10.05
N PHE A 467 13.54 -31.36 10.67
CA PHE A 467 14.28 -30.12 10.47
C PHE A 467 14.81 -29.96 9.05
N GLN A 468 15.27 -31.06 8.41
CA GLN A 468 15.71 -31.05 7.01
C GLN A 468 14.57 -30.59 6.09
N TYR A 469 13.34 -31.10 6.26
CA TYR A 469 12.20 -30.67 5.47
C TYR A 469 11.73 -29.25 5.84
N PHE A 470 11.75 -28.91 7.13
CA PHE A 470 11.47 -27.53 7.57
C PHE A 470 12.36 -26.52 6.83
N SER A 471 13.66 -26.81 6.75
CA SER A 471 14.60 -25.99 5.99
C SER A 471 14.40 -26.09 4.47
N ALA A 472 14.16 -27.30 3.94
CA ALA A 472 13.97 -27.49 2.51
C ALA A 472 12.74 -26.74 1.97
N PHE A 473 11.65 -26.66 2.74
CA PHE A 473 10.47 -25.84 2.44
C PHE A 473 10.70 -24.32 2.57
N GLY A 474 11.94 -23.88 2.88
CA GLY A 474 12.33 -22.47 2.91
C GLY A 474 12.01 -21.74 4.21
N LEU A 475 11.63 -22.46 5.28
CA LEU A 475 11.18 -21.87 6.53
C LEU A 475 12.31 -21.50 7.50
N THR A 476 13.58 -21.60 7.07
CA THR A 476 14.78 -21.14 7.79
C THR A 476 15.47 -19.95 7.11
N GLU A 477 14.90 -19.45 6.04
CA GLU A 477 15.49 -18.37 5.24
C GLU A 477 14.41 -17.49 4.62
N LYS A 478 14.73 -16.24 4.36
CA LYS A 478 13.82 -15.32 3.66
C LYS A 478 13.43 -15.86 2.28
N THR A 479 12.21 -15.58 1.86
CA THR A 479 11.73 -15.98 0.53
C THR A 479 12.47 -15.25 -0.60
N GLY A 480 12.96 -14.04 -0.32
CA GLY A 480 13.62 -13.17 -1.29
C GLY A 480 12.61 -12.48 -2.22
N ILE A 481 11.37 -12.30 -1.77
CA ILE A 481 10.39 -11.49 -2.47
C ILE A 481 10.93 -10.07 -2.71
N ASP A 482 10.60 -9.50 -3.83
CA ASP A 482 11.01 -8.15 -4.24
C ASP A 482 10.17 -7.04 -3.55
N LEU A 483 10.12 -7.12 -2.21
CA LEU A 483 9.52 -6.12 -1.31
C LEU A 483 10.48 -5.85 -0.14
N PRO A 484 10.56 -4.61 0.37
CA PRO A 484 11.45 -4.27 1.46
C PRO A 484 10.87 -4.74 2.81
N GLY A 485 11.76 -5.05 3.75
CA GLY A 485 11.38 -5.28 5.14
C GLY A 485 11.02 -6.72 5.48
N GLU A 486 11.21 -7.70 4.58
CA GLU A 486 11.01 -9.11 4.90
C GLU A 486 11.83 -9.53 6.12
N VAL A 487 11.17 -10.12 7.12
CA VAL A 487 11.81 -10.61 8.35
C VAL A 487 12.04 -12.12 8.26
N PRO A 488 13.10 -12.67 8.90
CA PRO A 488 13.31 -14.10 8.97
C PRO A 488 12.35 -14.76 9.97
N SER A 489 12.01 -16.03 9.75
CA SER A 489 11.30 -16.88 10.70
C SER A 489 12.06 -17.02 12.03
N TYR A 490 11.30 -17.30 13.10
CA TYR A 490 11.86 -17.73 14.37
C TYR A 490 11.47 -19.18 14.62
N TYR A 491 12.44 -20.05 14.76
CA TYR A 491 12.25 -21.50 14.86
C TYR A 491 13.21 -22.12 15.88
N LYS A 492 12.92 -23.37 16.25
CA LYS A 492 13.76 -24.18 17.14
C LYS A 492 14.85 -24.84 16.30
N ASP A 493 16.10 -24.59 16.62
CA ASP A 493 17.23 -25.25 15.96
C ASP A 493 17.26 -26.75 16.24
N LEU A 494 17.89 -27.52 15.33
CA LEU A 494 17.95 -28.98 15.44
C LEU A 494 18.64 -29.44 16.74
N GLU A 495 19.70 -28.74 17.17
CA GLU A 495 20.44 -29.06 18.39
C GLU A 495 19.61 -28.94 19.68
N ASP A 496 18.63 -28.03 19.65
CA ASP A 496 17.74 -27.71 20.76
C ASP A 496 16.39 -28.44 20.67
N MET A 497 16.14 -29.20 19.60
CA MET A 497 14.86 -29.84 19.33
C MET A 497 14.69 -31.13 20.13
N GLY A 498 14.11 -31.04 21.32
CA GLY A 498 13.72 -32.19 22.14
C GLY A 498 12.45 -32.89 21.62
N PRO A 499 12.10 -34.05 22.25
CA PRO A 499 10.90 -34.80 21.85
C PRO A 499 9.59 -34.00 21.94
N VAL A 500 9.48 -33.12 22.95
CA VAL A 500 8.30 -32.25 23.14
C VAL A 500 8.27 -31.18 22.06
N ASP A 501 9.40 -30.55 21.76
CA ASP A 501 9.50 -29.56 20.71
C ASP A 501 9.12 -30.14 19.35
N LEU A 502 9.65 -31.32 19.01
CA LEU A 502 9.31 -32.03 17.78
C LEU A 502 7.81 -32.31 17.69
N ALA A 503 7.21 -32.77 18.81
CA ALA A 503 5.79 -33.08 18.84
C ALA A 503 4.93 -31.85 18.58
N VAL A 504 5.23 -30.68 19.21
CA VAL A 504 4.45 -29.44 19.03
C VAL A 504 4.74 -28.78 17.68
N CYS A 505 5.99 -28.82 17.18
CA CYS A 505 6.35 -28.32 15.86
C CYS A 505 5.65 -29.09 14.75
N SER A 506 5.41 -30.42 14.94
CA SER A 506 4.78 -31.26 13.92
C SER A 506 3.36 -30.85 13.53
N PHE A 507 2.66 -30.10 14.36
CA PHE A 507 1.33 -29.55 14.07
C PHE A 507 1.29 -28.02 14.00
N GLY A 508 2.50 -27.36 13.90
CA GLY A 508 2.62 -25.93 13.59
C GLY A 508 2.60 -25.00 14.80
N GLN A 509 2.94 -25.49 15.98
CA GLN A 509 3.13 -24.68 17.19
C GLN A 509 4.64 -24.45 17.42
N THR A 510 5.01 -23.45 18.20
CA THR A 510 6.39 -23.08 18.57
C THR A 510 7.14 -22.34 17.48
N ASN A 511 7.23 -22.89 16.26
CA ASN A 511 7.83 -22.18 15.14
C ASN A 511 6.90 -21.06 14.65
N ILE A 512 7.46 -19.88 14.42
CA ILE A 512 6.73 -18.72 13.90
C ILE A 512 7.35 -18.28 12.59
N VAL A 513 6.52 -18.11 11.59
CA VAL A 513 6.90 -17.82 10.19
C VAL A 513 6.12 -16.63 9.66
N THR A 514 6.57 -16.01 8.59
CA THR A 514 5.77 -14.99 7.90
C THR A 514 4.67 -15.64 7.04
N PRO A 515 3.57 -14.94 6.77
CA PRO A 515 2.55 -15.42 5.84
C PRO A 515 3.10 -15.75 4.44
N ILE A 516 4.06 -14.97 3.94
CA ILE A 516 4.67 -15.25 2.62
C ILE A 516 5.51 -16.52 2.63
N GLU A 517 6.29 -16.79 3.69
CA GLU A 517 7.01 -18.06 3.84
C GLU A 517 6.05 -19.24 3.88
N MET A 518 4.94 -19.12 4.64
CA MET A 518 3.98 -20.20 4.78
C MET A 518 3.25 -20.52 3.47
N ILE A 519 2.78 -19.50 2.72
CA ILE A 519 2.10 -19.74 1.43
C ILE A 519 3.07 -20.31 0.38
N THR A 520 4.33 -19.87 0.37
CA THR A 520 5.36 -20.37 -0.54
C THR A 520 5.71 -21.84 -0.25
N ALA A 521 5.87 -22.17 1.04
CA ALA A 521 6.07 -23.56 1.47
C ALA A 521 4.86 -24.45 1.15
N TYR A 522 3.64 -23.95 1.36
CA TYR A 522 2.42 -24.67 1.05
C TYR A 522 2.29 -24.89 -0.46
N ALA A 523 2.63 -23.87 -1.29
CA ALA A 523 2.65 -23.99 -2.74
C ALA A 523 3.59 -25.12 -3.19
N ALA A 524 4.77 -25.22 -2.60
CA ALA A 524 5.71 -26.30 -2.91
C ALA A 524 5.14 -27.70 -2.58
N ALA A 525 4.30 -27.82 -1.56
CA ALA A 525 3.67 -29.11 -1.25
C ALA A 525 2.64 -29.58 -2.30
N ILE A 526 2.12 -28.66 -3.15
CA ILE A 526 1.00 -28.96 -4.06
C ILE A 526 1.30 -28.75 -5.56
N ASN A 527 2.42 -28.11 -5.92
CA ASN A 527 2.75 -27.72 -7.30
C ASN A 527 3.73 -28.68 -8.00
N GLY A 528 3.92 -29.90 -7.52
CA GLY A 528 4.93 -30.86 -8.01
C GLY A 528 6.20 -30.87 -7.16
N GLY A 529 6.21 -30.21 -6.01
CA GLY A 529 7.32 -30.15 -5.06
C GLY A 529 8.26 -28.98 -5.26
N TYR A 530 7.97 -28.00 -6.09
CA TYR A 530 8.88 -26.91 -6.44
C TYR A 530 8.70 -25.69 -5.52
N LEU A 531 9.73 -25.35 -4.75
CA LEU A 531 9.79 -24.11 -3.97
C LEU A 531 10.12 -22.96 -4.91
N MET A 532 9.13 -22.12 -5.18
CA MET A 532 9.27 -20.95 -6.04
C MET A 532 9.75 -19.74 -5.24
N LYS A 533 10.47 -18.83 -5.90
CA LYS A 533 10.74 -17.51 -5.34
C LYS A 533 9.55 -16.59 -5.64
N PRO A 534 8.87 -16.02 -4.63
CA PRO A 534 7.76 -15.11 -4.88
C PRO A 534 8.26 -13.77 -5.44
N TYR A 535 7.44 -13.13 -6.30
CA TYR A 535 7.75 -11.81 -6.84
C TYR A 535 6.48 -11.01 -7.15
N VAL A 536 6.63 -9.67 -7.15
CA VAL A 536 5.55 -8.70 -7.39
C VAL A 536 5.77 -7.90 -8.67
N VAL A 537 7.02 -7.62 -9.05
CA VAL A 537 7.33 -6.85 -10.27
C VAL A 537 7.59 -7.82 -11.42
N SER A 538 6.74 -7.77 -12.44
CA SER A 538 6.85 -8.61 -13.65
C SER A 538 7.86 -8.07 -14.64
N LYS A 539 7.90 -6.74 -14.86
CA LYS A 539 8.83 -6.09 -15.78
C LYS A 539 9.05 -4.61 -15.47
N ILE A 540 10.18 -4.09 -15.92
CA ILE A 540 10.54 -2.68 -15.90
C ILE A 540 10.64 -2.20 -17.35
N VAL A 541 10.04 -1.05 -17.62
CA VAL A 541 9.91 -0.47 -18.97
C VAL A 541 10.43 0.96 -18.95
N ASP A 542 11.23 1.34 -19.93
CA ASP A 542 11.73 2.71 -20.08
C ASP A 542 10.65 3.68 -20.61
N THR A 543 11.02 4.93 -20.74
CA THR A 543 10.12 5.99 -21.24
C THR A 543 9.72 5.84 -22.72
N ASP A 544 10.49 5.07 -23.49
CA ASP A 544 10.23 4.78 -24.89
C ASP A 544 9.37 3.53 -25.09
N GLY A 545 9.02 2.83 -23.99
CA GLY A 545 8.24 1.60 -23.99
C GLY A 545 9.06 0.31 -24.17
N ASN A 546 10.41 0.39 -24.12
CA ASN A 546 11.25 -0.80 -24.21
C ASN A 546 11.34 -1.49 -22.86
N VAL A 547 11.30 -2.81 -22.88
CA VAL A 547 11.48 -3.62 -21.66
C VAL A 547 12.95 -3.66 -21.28
N ILE A 548 13.30 -3.07 -20.12
CA ILE A 548 14.67 -3.07 -19.57
C ILE A 548 14.95 -4.38 -18.82
N LYS A 549 13.95 -4.88 -18.10
CA LYS A 549 14.06 -6.07 -17.27
C LYS A 549 12.74 -6.81 -17.22
N THR A 550 12.78 -8.13 -17.34
CA THR A 550 11.65 -9.05 -17.08
C THR A 550 12.02 -9.95 -15.92
N THR A 551 11.07 -10.22 -15.04
CA THR A 551 11.23 -11.20 -13.97
C THR A 551 10.71 -12.54 -14.46
N GLU A 552 11.60 -13.50 -14.60
CA GLU A 552 11.24 -14.88 -14.93
C GLU A 552 10.96 -15.69 -13.66
N PRO A 553 10.02 -16.65 -13.68
CA PRO A 553 9.79 -17.55 -12.55
C PRO A 553 11.07 -18.29 -12.15
N GLU A 554 11.42 -18.22 -10.87
CA GLU A 554 12.64 -18.84 -10.33
C GLU A 554 12.29 -20.01 -9.41
N ILE A 555 12.74 -21.21 -9.78
CA ILE A 555 12.66 -22.39 -8.90
C ILE A 555 13.89 -22.37 -7.99
N ARG A 556 13.69 -22.22 -6.68
CA ARG A 556 14.78 -22.29 -5.71
C ARG A 556 15.30 -23.72 -5.54
N ARG A 557 14.40 -24.69 -5.45
CA ARG A 557 14.66 -26.14 -5.36
C ARG A 557 13.38 -26.98 -5.49
N GLN A 558 13.53 -28.28 -5.72
CA GLN A 558 12.47 -29.24 -5.52
C GLN A 558 12.59 -29.83 -4.10
N VAL A 559 11.50 -29.79 -3.33
CA VAL A 559 11.47 -30.16 -1.89
C VAL A 559 10.95 -31.58 -1.71
N VAL A 560 9.92 -31.93 -2.46
CA VAL A 560 9.29 -33.26 -2.46
C VAL A 560 9.06 -33.71 -3.90
N SER A 561 8.82 -35.00 -4.07
CA SER A 561 8.50 -35.59 -5.37
C SER A 561 7.13 -35.13 -5.87
N GLU A 562 6.92 -35.27 -7.19
CA GLU A 562 5.63 -35.01 -7.83
C GLU A 562 4.55 -35.99 -7.32
N GLU A 563 4.96 -37.23 -6.98
CA GLU A 563 4.09 -38.25 -6.40
C GLU A 563 3.58 -37.79 -5.00
N THR A 564 4.47 -37.35 -4.13
CA THR A 564 4.09 -36.79 -2.79
C THR A 564 3.18 -35.62 -2.94
N SER A 565 3.49 -34.70 -3.87
CA SER A 565 2.65 -33.54 -4.16
C SER A 565 1.24 -33.92 -4.63
N ALA A 566 1.13 -34.93 -5.51
CA ALA A 566 -0.15 -35.44 -5.97
C ALA A 566 -1.00 -36.07 -4.84
N ILE A 567 -0.34 -36.82 -3.93
CA ILE A 567 -0.99 -37.36 -2.73
C ILE A 567 -1.54 -36.22 -1.86
N MET A 568 -0.75 -35.18 -1.63
CA MET A 568 -1.14 -34.05 -0.80
C MET A 568 -2.29 -33.24 -1.43
N ARG A 569 -2.25 -32.99 -2.75
CA ARG A 569 -3.38 -32.35 -3.47
C ARG A 569 -4.69 -33.10 -3.23
N LYS A 570 -4.66 -34.41 -3.43
CA LYS A 570 -5.85 -35.26 -3.26
C LYS A 570 -6.35 -35.28 -1.82
N ALA A 571 -5.45 -35.43 -0.85
CA ALA A 571 -5.81 -35.43 0.56
C ALA A 571 -6.42 -34.07 1.00
N LEU A 572 -5.89 -32.94 0.50
CA LEU A 572 -6.39 -31.61 0.82
C LEU A 572 -7.71 -31.27 0.09
N GLU A 573 -7.91 -31.82 -1.12
CA GLU A 573 -9.21 -31.77 -1.80
C GLU A 573 -10.26 -32.52 -0.99
N ASP A 574 -9.92 -33.73 -0.49
CA ASP A 574 -10.81 -34.52 0.34
C ASP A 574 -11.17 -33.82 1.67
N VAL A 575 -10.25 -33.02 2.26
CA VAL A 575 -10.53 -32.18 3.44
C VAL A 575 -11.68 -31.20 3.15
N VAL A 576 -11.70 -30.60 1.97
CA VAL A 576 -12.76 -29.64 1.58
C VAL A 576 -14.05 -30.35 1.18
N ASN A 577 -13.96 -31.49 0.49
CA ASN A 577 -15.13 -32.17 -0.10
C ASN A 577 -15.71 -33.29 0.77
N ASN A 578 -15.05 -33.68 1.89
CA ASN A 578 -15.43 -34.85 2.68
C ASN A 578 -16.83 -34.70 3.30
N LYS A 579 -17.69 -35.71 3.07
CA LYS A 579 -19.05 -35.82 3.64
C LYS A 579 -19.98 -34.61 3.41
N GLY A 580 -19.87 -33.96 2.24
CA GLY A 580 -20.78 -32.85 1.89
C GLY A 580 -20.22 -31.45 2.14
N GLY A 581 -18.91 -31.31 2.26
CA GLY A 581 -18.21 -30.05 2.19
C GLY A 581 -17.90 -29.41 3.54
N SER A 582 -16.78 -28.71 3.56
CA SER A 582 -16.42 -27.75 4.59
C SER A 582 -17.04 -26.37 4.27
N ASN A 583 -16.87 -25.38 5.13
CA ASN A 583 -17.24 -23.99 4.85
C ASN A 583 -16.49 -23.41 3.61
N ALA A 584 -15.48 -24.10 3.10
CA ALA A 584 -14.73 -23.77 1.88
C ALA A 584 -15.33 -24.37 0.60
N TYR A 585 -16.30 -25.30 0.70
CA TYR A 585 -16.85 -25.98 -0.45
C TYR A 585 -17.58 -25.03 -1.39
N ILE A 586 -17.19 -25.06 -2.68
CA ILE A 586 -17.87 -24.34 -3.76
C ILE A 586 -18.34 -25.39 -4.78
N LYS A 587 -19.64 -25.43 -5.00
CA LYS A 587 -20.25 -26.43 -5.88
C LYS A 587 -19.70 -26.33 -7.29
N GLY A 588 -19.27 -27.45 -7.85
CA GLY A 588 -18.70 -27.56 -9.18
C GLY A 588 -17.23 -27.11 -9.27
N TYR A 589 -16.57 -26.73 -8.16
CA TYR A 589 -15.14 -26.41 -8.16
C TYR A 589 -14.36 -27.42 -7.33
N ARG A 590 -13.20 -27.79 -7.85
CA ARG A 590 -12.26 -28.66 -7.15
C ARG A 590 -11.30 -27.77 -6.35
N ILE A 591 -11.47 -27.73 -5.03
CA ILE A 591 -10.71 -26.89 -4.11
C ILE A 591 -10.03 -27.79 -3.09
N GLY A 592 -8.74 -27.55 -2.86
CA GLY A 592 -8.02 -28.14 -1.74
C GLY A 592 -7.69 -27.08 -0.70
N GLY A 593 -7.63 -27.45 0.58
CA GLY A 593 -7.28 -26.46 1.60
C GLY A 593 -7.17 -27.02 3.00
N LYS A 594 -6.58 -26.19 3.91
CA LYS A 594 -6.42 -26.50 5.33
C LYS A 594 -6.56 -25.25 6.18
N SER A 595 -7.44 -25.31 7.19
CA SER A 595 -7.60 -24.28 8.22
C SER A 595 -6.59 -24.46 9.36
N GLY A 596 -6.22 -23.36 9.99
CA GLY A 596 -5.40 -23.29 11.19
C GLY A 596 -6.05 -22.41 12.26
N THR A 597 -5.89 -22.82 13.51
CA THR A 597 -6.18 -22.02 14.68
C THR A 597 -5.00 -22.20 15.61
N SER A 598 -4.27 -21.16 15.90
CA SER A 598 -3.08 -21.21 16.75
C SER A 598 -3.16 -20.21 17.89
N GLN A 599 -2.58 -20.59 19.05
CA GLN A 599 -2.44 -19.69 20.18
C GLN A 599 -1.23 -18.77 19.93
N LYS A 600 -1.33 -17.49 20.29
CA LYS A 600 -0.19 -16.56 20.21
C LYS A 600 0.78 -16.81 21.36
N ILE A 601 2.09 -16.90 21.02
CA ILE A 601 3.16 -16.91 22.03
C ILE A 601 3.35 -15.45 22.50
N GLY A 602 3.29 -15.23 23.83
CA GLY A 602 3.54 -13.91 24.40
C GLY A 602 2.33 -13.20 25.02
N GLY A 603 1.11 -13.62 24.73
CA GLY A 603 -0.04 -13.33 25.58
C GLY A 603 0.05 -14.21 26.84
N SER A 604 -0.32 -13.71 27.99
CA SER A 604 -0.26 -14.30 29.36
C SER A 604 -0.15 -15.82 29.55
N ILE A 605 0.74 -16.49 28.82
CA ILE A 605 1.11 -17.89 29.12
C ILE A 605 1.65 -17.97 30.57
N SER A 606 2.15 -16.86 31.11
CA SER A 606 2.62 -16.77 32.49
C SER A 606 1.51 -16.72 33.54
N SER A 607 0.27 -16.34 33.20
CA SER A 607 -0.85 -16.24 34.13
C SER A 607 -1.65 -17.53 34.23
N GLY A 608 -1.58 -18.43 33.24
CA GLY A 608 -2.39 -19.66 33.23
C GLY A 608 -3.89 -19.41 33.07
N ASP A 609 -4.28 -18.17 32.78
CA ASP A 609 -5.67 -17.77 32.62
C ASP A 609 -6.12 -17.98 31.16
N GLU A 610 -7.04 -18.91 30.92
CA GLU A 610 -7.56 -19.20 29.57
C GLU A 610 -8.31 -17.98 28.96
N ASP A 611 -8.76 -17.05 29.78
CA ASP A 611 -9.47 -15.85 29.33
C ASP A 611 -8.55 -14.82 28.64
N ASP A 612 -7.25 -14.85 28.94
CA ASP A 612 -6.25 -13.95 28.32
C ASP A 612 -5.61 -14.51 27.06
N MET A 613 -5.90 -15.77 26.67
CA MET A 613 -5.31 -16.36 25.48
C MET A 613 -5.83 -15.71 24.20
N GLN A 614 -4.90 -15.33 23.32
CA GLN A 614 -5.20 -14.80 22.00
C GLN A 614 -4.88 -15.82 20.92
N TYR A 615 -5.58 -15.72 19.79
CA TYR A 615 -5.51 -16.69 18.71
C TYR A 615 -5.22 -16.00 17.37
N VAL A 616 -4.61 -16.79 16.47
CA VAL A 616 -4.53 -16.46 15.06
C VAL A 616 -5.33 -17.52 14.29
N ALA A 617 -6.28 -17.06 13.50
CA ALA A 617 -7.05 -17.88 12.58
C ALA A 617 -6.46 -17.76 11.17
N SER A 618 -6.23 -18.88 10.49
CA SER A 618 -5.67 -18.88 9.13
C SER A 618 -6.30 -19.95 8.25
N TYR A 619 -6.25 -19.74 6.94
CA TYR A 619 -6.66 -20.73 5.96
C TYR A 619 -5.80 -20.63 4.71
N ALA A 620 -5.20 -21.75 4.31
CA ALA A 620 -4.52 -21.89 3.03
C ALA A 620 -5.35 -22.79 2.11
N CYS A 621 -5.60 -22.34 0.88
CA CYS A 621 -6.36 -23.11 -0.11
C CYS A 621 -5.84 -22.88 -1.53
N PHE A 622 -6.19 -23.78 -2.42
CA PHE A 622 -5.75 -23.75 -3.80
C PHE A 622 -6.81 -24.32 -4.75
N ALA A 623 -6.74 -23.90 -5.99
CA ALA A 623 -7.62 -24.35 -7.07
C ALA A 623 -6.93 -24.20 -8.45
N PRO A 624 -7.29 -25.04 -9.47
CA PRO A 624 -8.00 -26.31 -9.33
C PRO A 624 -7.20 -27.34 -8.51
N ALA A 625 -7.85 -28.27 -7.81
CA ALA A 625 -7.10 -29.18 -6.91
C ALA A 625 -6.22 -30.19 -7.63
N ASP A 626 -6.53 -30.56 -8.88
CA ASP A 626 -5.75 -31.50 -9.69
C ASP A 626 -4.51 -30.85 -10.33
N ASP A 627 -4.60 -29.57 -10.72
CA ASP A 627 -3.50 -28.82 -11.33
C ASP A 627 -3.44 -27.38 -10.78
N PRO A 628 -2.98 -27.20 -9.54
CA PRO A 628 -3.08 -25.93 -8.84
C PRO A 628 -2.34 -24.79 -9.56
N GLU A 629 -3.09 -23.75 -9.93
CA GLU A 629 -2.51 -22.50 -10.41
C GLU A 629 -2.63 -21.39 -9.38
N ILE A 630 -3.75 -21.36 -8.66
CA ILE A 630 -4.01 -20.34 -7.64
C ILE A 630 -3.86 -20.97 -6.26
N ILE A 631 -3.06 -20.31 -5.44
CA ILE A 631 -2.99 -20.56 -4.00
C ILE A 631 -3.32 -19.27 -3.26
N MET A 632 -4.08 -19.37 -2.18
CA MET A 632 -4.47 -18.26 -1.34
C MET A 632 -4.23 -18.59 0.13
N LEU A 633 -3.69 -17.63 0.88
CA LEU A 633 -3.61 -17.65 2.34
C LEU A 633 -4.34 -16.42 2.87
N ILE A 634 -5.29 -16.62 3.78
CA ILE A 634 -5.92 -15.54 4.55
C ILE A 634 -5.67 -15.78 6.02
N MET A 635 -5.42 -14.70 6.77
CA MET A 635 -5.12 -14.73 8.20
C MET A 635 -5.84 -13.59 8.93
N ALA A 636 -6.42 -13.91 10.08
CA ALA A 636 -6.97 -12.95 11.04
C ALA A 636 -6.22 -13.08 12.36
N ASP A 637 -5.65 -11.98 12.82
CA ASP A 637 -4.84 -11.91 14.04
C ASP A 637 -5.65 -11.31 15.18
N GLU A 638 -5.92 -12.11 16.19
CA GLU A 638 -6.74 -11.77 17.35
C GLU A 638 -8.23 -11.54 17.01
N PRO A 639 -8.92 -12.51 16.39
CA PRO A 639 -10.36 -12.43 16.26
C PRO A 639 -11.02 -12.45 17.65
N ASN A 640 -12.15 -11.77 17.81
CA ASN A 640 -12.86 -11.68 19.07
C ASN A 640 -13.40 -13.04 19.51
N LYS A 641 -12.83 -13.60 20.58
CA LYS A 641 -13.21 -14.92 21.13
C LYS A 641 -14.69 -15.02 21.51
N ALA A 642 -15.33 -13.92 21.89
CA ALA A 642 -16.74 -13.91 22.24
C ALA A 642 -17.65 -14.16 21.01
N ILE A 643 -17.13 -13.93 19.80
CA ILE A 643 -17.82 -14.21 18.53
C ILE A 643 -17.37 -15.59 18.03
N THR A 644 -16.11 -15.71 17.64
CA THR A 644 -15.46 -16.95 17.19
C THR A 644 -13.96 -16.74 17.00
N TYR A 645 -13.16 -17.79 17.17
CA TYR A 645 -11.71 -17.74 16.96
C TYR A 645 -11.18 -18.90 16.11
N TYR A 646 -12.06 -19.80 15.67
CA TYR A 646 -11.65 -20.93 14.83
C TYR A 646 -11.43 -20.51 13.39
N GLY A 647 -10.32 -20.97 12.77
CA GLY A 647 -10.03 -20.71 11.37
C GLY A 647 -11.16 -21.09 10.42
N SER A 648 -11.85 -22.20 10.70
CA SER A 648 -12.99 -22.68 9.91
C SER A 648 -14.19 -21.74 9.89
N THR A 649 -14.34 -20.89 10.89
CA THR A 649 -15.48 -19.96 11.01
C THR A 649 -15.09 -18.50 10.80
N VAL A 650 -13.84 -18.13 11.19
CA VAL A 650 -13.32 -16.75 11.02
C VAL A 650 -12.88 -16.48 9.58
N VAL A 651 -12.12 -17.40 8.97
CA VAL A 651 -11.39 -17.11 7.72
C VAL A 651 -11.98 -17.85 6.51
N VAL A 652 -12.35 -19.11 6.69
CA VAL A 652 -12.78 -19.98 5.57
C VAL A 652 -13.96 -19.43 4.80
N PRO A 653 -15.05 -18.88 5.42
CA PRO A 653 -16.18 -18.33 4.67
C PRO A 653 -15.78 -17.18 3.74
N TYR A 654 -14.86 -16.33 4.17
CA TYR A 654 -14.37 -15.19 3.36
C TYR A 654 -13.43 -15.65 2.25
N ALA A 655 -12.56 -16.63 2.53
CA ALA A 655 -11.74 -17.26 1.50
C ALA A 655 -12.62 -17.88 0.40
N ARG A 656 -13.73 -18.55 0.77
CA ARG A 656 -14.71 -19.07 -0.19
C ARG A 656 -15.30 -17.96 -1.04
N LYS A 657 -15.77 -16.85 -0.43
CA LYS A 657 -16.32 -15.68 -1.15
C LYS A 657 -15.32 -15.09 -2.16
N VAL A 658 -14.03 -15.03 -1.78
CA VAL A 658 -12.95 -14.59 -2.70
C VAL A 658 -12.85 -15.55 -3.87
N LEU A 659 -12.75 -16.88 -3.62
CA LEU A 659 -12.62 -17.89 -4.68
C LEU A 659 -13.83 -17.91 -5.61
N GLU A 660 -15.05 -17.73 -5.13
CA GLU A 660 -16.28 -17.64 -5.92
C GLU A 660 -16.25 -16.52 -6.98
N LYS A 661 -15.46 -15.47 -6.74
CA LYS A 661 -15.24 -14.36 -7.68
C LYS A 661 -13.97 -14.54 -8.52
N VAL A 662 -12.91 -15.00 -7.88
CA VAL A 662 -11.59 -15.15 -8.50
C VAL A 662 -11.58 -16.25 -9.56
N LEU A 663 -12.18 -17.42 -9.28
CA LEU A 663 -12.12 -18.56 -10.20
C LEU A 663 -12.79 -18.27 -11.54
N PRO A 664 -14.04 -17.76 -11.60
CA PRO A 664 -14.65 -17.41 -12.90
C PRO A 664 -13.91 -16.27 -13.62
N TYR A 665 -13.37 -15.29 -12.90
CA TYR A 665 -12.59 -14.19 -13.46
C TYR A 665 -11.32 -14.71 -14.16
N LEU A 666 -10.66 -15.72 -13.59
CA LEU A 666 -9.49 -16.36 -14.18
C LEU A 666 -9.82 -17.41 -15.25
N GLY A 667 -11.11 -17.59 -15.59
CA GLY A 667 -11.56 -18.52 -16.63
C GLY A 667 -11.80 -19.94 -16.16
N TYR A 668 -11.76 -20.19 -14.85
CA TYR A 668 -12.16 -21.46 -14.27
C TYR A 668 -13.67 -21.47 -14.05
N TYR A 669 -14.36 -22.38 -14.73
CA TYR A 669 -15.80 -22.50 -14.62
C TYR A 669 -16.17 -23.78 -13.85
N PRO A 670 -17.35 -23.80 -13.18
CA PRO A 670 -17.77 -24.95 -12.40
C PRO A 670 -18.06 -26.15 -13.28
N GLU A 671 -17.53 -27.31 -12.91
CA GLU A 671 -17.83 -28.61 -13.49
C GLU A 671 -18.73 -29.37 -12.52
N TYR A 672 -19.99 -29.62 -12.92
CA TYR A 672 -20.98 -30.28 -12.08
C TYR A 672 -21.09 -31.75 -12.41
N THR A 673 -21.10 -32.61 -11.38
CA THR A 673 -21.51 -34.01 -11.52
C THR A 673 -23.00 -34.10 -11.88
N GLU A 674 -23.46 -35.24 -12.40
CA GLU A 674 -24.88 -35.45 -12.72
C GLU A 674 -25.80 -35.21 -11.49
N GLU A 675 -25.34 -35.61 -10.29
CA GLU A 675 -26.06 -35.39 -9.06
C GLU A 675 -26.12 -33.90 -8.66
N GLU A 676 -25.04 -33.21 -8.89
CA GLU A 676 -24.96 -31.76 -8.63
C GLU A 676 -25.79 -30.99 -9.65
N GLN A 677 -25.76 -31.37 -10.92
CA GLN A 677 -26.62 -30.78 -11.95
C GLN A 677 -28.11 -30.96 -11.62
N ALA A 678 -28.48 -32.13 -11.11
CA ALA A 678 -29.85 -32.41 -10.72
C ALA A 678 -30.35 -31.55 -9.52
N LYS A 679 -29.40 -31.07 -8.71
CA LYS A 679 -29.61 -30.19 -7.53
C LYS A 679 -29.47 -28.69 -7.84
N LEU A 680 -28.95 -28.34 -9.03
CA LEU A 680 -28.88 -26.94 -9.46
C LEU A 680 -30.32 -26.39 -9.63
N GLY A 681 -30.49 -25.16 -9.19
CA GLY A 681 -31.74 -24.44 -9.50
C GLY A 681 -31.90 -24.25 -11.00
N VAL A 682 -33.12 -24.00 -11.42
CA VAL A 682 -33.46 -23.69 -12.81
C VAL A 682 -33.29 -22.18 -13.03
N LYS A 683 -32.53 -21.78 -14.07
CA LYS A 683 -32.44 -20.37 -14.45
C LYS A 683 -33.77 -19.88 -15.03
N VAL A 684 -34.28 -18.77 -14.51
CA VAL A 684 -35.46 -18.12 -15.02
C VAL A 684 -35.16 -17.55 -16.41
N PRO A 685 -35.92 -17.95 -17.45
CA PRO A 685 -35.70 -17.44 -18.81
C PRO A 685 -36.17 -16.01 -18.96
N PHE A 686 -35.77 -15.33 -20.04
CA PHE A 686 -36.36 -14.07 -20.46
C PHE A 686 -37.76 -14.31 -21.03
N LEU A 687 -38.79 -13.68 -20.45
CA LEU A 687 -40.18 -13.86 -20.79
C LEU A 687 -40.90 -12.55 -21.10
N GLU A 688 -40.28 -11.40 -20.84
CA GLU A 688 -40.85 -10.08 -21.14
C GLU A 688 -41.09 -9.94 -22.66
N ASP A 689 -42.15 -9.24 -23.04
CA ASP A 689 -42.65 -9.06 -24.40
C ASP A 689 -43.18 -10.35 -25.12
N GLU A 690 -43.10 -11.53 -24.45
CA GLU A 690 -43.68 -12.75 -24.98
C GLU A 690 -45.18 -12.87 -24.62
N SER A 691 -45.93 -13.64 -25.45
CA SER A 691 -47.30 -13.97 -25.06
C SER A 691 -47.30 -14.80 -23.77
N VAL A 692 -48.28 -14.54 -22.90
CA VAL A 692 -48.46 -15.27 -21.63
C VAL A 692 -48.50 -16.79 -21.87
N GLU A 693 -49.10 -17.26 -22.96
CA GLU A 693 -49.13 -18.68 -23.29
C GLU A 693 -47.75 -19.25 -23.67
N THR A 694 -46.92 -18.47 -24.37
CA THR A 694 -45.57 -18.88 -24.70
C THR A 694 -44.70 -18.93 -23.43
N ALA A 695 -44.81 -17.93 -22.54
CA ALA A 695 -44.14 -17.87 -21.27
C ALA A 695 -44.47 -19.07 -20.37
N LYS A 696 -45.77 -19.42 -20.24
CA LYS A 696 -46.23 -20.62 -19.54
C LYS A 696 -45.55 -21.89 -20.09
N SER A 697 -45.62 -22.09 -21.42
CA SER A 697 -45.03 -23.26 -22.06
C SER A 697 -43.53 -23.40 -21.81
N LYS A 698 -42.81 -22.26 -21.80
CA LYS A 698 -41.39 -22.24 -21.45
C LYS A 698 -41.12 -22.61 -19.98
N LEU A 699 -41.91 -22.07 -19.05
CA LEU A 699 -41.78 -22.37 -17.63
C LEU A 699 -42.14 -23.84 -17.34
N ASP A 700 -43.20 -24.37 -17.93
CA ASP A 700 -43.59 -25.76 -17.83
C ASP A 700 -42.49 -26.71 -18.32
N SER A 701 -41.84 -26.37 -19.46
CA SER A 701 -40.75 -27.16 -20.02
C SER A 701 -39.53 -27.21 -19.09
N LEU A 702 -39.33 -26.19 -18.27
CA LEU A 702 -38.27 -26.05 -17.27
C LEU A 702 -38.69 -26.62 -15.89
N GLY A 703 -39.95 -27.08 -15.76
CA GLY A 703 -40.46 -27.58 -14.49
C GLY A 703 -40.65 -26.50 -13.43
N LEU A 704 -40.80 -25.25 -13.83
CA LEU A 704 -41.11 -24.11 -12.98
C LEU A 704 -42.63 -23.88 -12.91
N LYS A 705 -43.10 -23.40 -11.77
CA LYS A 705 -44.48 -22.94 -11.58
C LYS A 705 -44.58 -21.47 -11.97
N TYR A 706 -45.78 -21.04 -12.27
CA TYR A 706 -46.03 -19.63 -12.57
C TYR A 706 -47.30 -19.12 -11.88
N GLU A 707 -47.35 -17.85 -11.68
CA GLU A 707 -48.51 -17.07 -11.19
C GLU A 707 -48.67 -15.87 -12.16
N ILE A 708 -49.89 -15.59 -12.59
CA ILE A 708 -50.17 -14.50 -13.54
C ILE A 708 -50.88 -13.40 -12.80
N VAL A 709 -50.41 -12.15 -13.00
CA VAL A 709 -51.02 -10.94 -12.47
C VAL A 709 -51.39 -10.01 -13.63
N GLY A 710 -52.63 -9.69 -13.76
CA GLY A 710 -53.22 -8.91 -14.88
C GLY A 710 -53.96 -9.78 -15.90
N GLU A 711 -54.65 -9.14 -16.86
CA GLU A 711 -55.46 -9.80 -17.91
C GLU A 711 -54.89 -9.54 -19.32
N GLY A 712 -53.68 -8.97 -19.44
CA GLY A 712 -53.00 -8.66 -20.70
C GLY A 712 -52.56 -9.93 -21.46
N GLU A 713 -52.42 -9.84 -22.78
CA GLU A 713 -51.99 -10.96 -23.65
C GLU A 713 -50.51 -11.25 -23.60
N ASN A 714 -49.66 -10.24 -23.28
CA ASN A 714 -48.21 -10.35 -23.25
C ASN A 714 -47.68 -10.12 -21.85
N VAL A 715 -46.54 -10.66 -21.55
CA VAL A 715 -45.76 -10.45 -20.28
C VAL A 715 -45.13 -9.08 -20.31
N TYR A 716 -45.52 -8.20 -19.43
CA TYR A 716 -44.93 -6.86 -19.25
C TYR A 716 -43.68 -6.89 -18.41
N SER A 717 -43.67 -7.68 -17.32
CA SER A 717 -42.49 -7.90 -16.46
C SER A 717 -42.60 -9.23 -15.73
N GLN A 718 -41.49 -9.66 -15.13
CA GLN A 718 -41.44 -10.95 -14.44
C GLN A 718 -40.68 -10.85 -13.12
N THR A 719 -41.07 -11.67 -12.14
CA THR A 719 -40.32 -11.86 -10.86
C THR A 719 -40.22 -13.35 -10.54
N PRO A 720 -39.00 -13.93 -10.31
CA PRO A 720 -37.69 -13.28 -10.37
C PRO A 720 -37.29 -12.83 -11.78
N ILE A 721 -36.34 -11.89 -11.81
CA ILE A 721 -35.80 -11.38 -13.08
C ILE A 721 -35.05 -12.48 -13.87
N THR A 722 -34.90 -12.25 -15.15
CA THR A 722 -34.17 -13.13 -16.06
C THR A 722 -32.75 -13.49 -15.52
N GLY A 723 -32.39 -14.78 -15.65
CA GLY A 723 -31.10 -15.31 -15.26
C GLY A 723 -30.97 -15.67 -13.78
N MET A 724 -31.86 -15.26 -12.90
CA MET A 724 -31.91 -15.71 -11.51
C MET A 724 -32.17 -17.22 -11.43
N GLN A 725 -31.48 -17.89 -10.49
CA GLN A 725 -31.75 -19.30 -10.22
C GLN A 725 -32.84 -19.45 -9.19
N VAL A 726 -33.78 -20.35 -9.46
CA VAL A 726 -34.83 -20.76 -8.52
C VAL A 726 -34.79 -22.27 -8.32
N PRO A 727 -35.19 -22.80 -7.16
CA PRO A 727 -35.25 -24.24 -6.96
C PRO A 727 -36.18 -24.91 -7.99
N LYS A 728 -35.91 -26.16 -8.33
CA LYS A 728 -36.79 -26.93 -9.21
C LYS A 728 -38.21 -26.94 -8.64
N GLY A 729 -39.20 -26.57 -9.45
CA GLY A 729 -40.58 -26.35 -8.99
C GLY A 729 -40.80 -24.99 -8.27
N GLY A 730 -39.82 -24.09 -8.33
CA GLY A 730 -39.97 -22.69 -7.89
C GLY A 730 -40.98 -21.93 -8.75
N THR A 731 -41.50 -20.82 -8.25
CA THR A 731 -42.56 -20.04 -8.88
C THR A 731 -42.02 -18.75 -9.49
N VAL A 732 -42.47 -18.44 -10.72
CA VAL A 732 -42.24 -17.16 -11.41
C VAL A 732 -43.56 -16.42 -11.55
N ILE A 733 -43.61 -15.15 -11.13
CA ILE A 733 -44.77 -14.29 -11.40
C ILE A 733 -44.57 -13.65 -12.77
N LEU A 734 -45.62 -13.72 -13.57
CA LEU A 734 -45.73 -13.03 -14.86
C LEU A 734 -46.74 -11.89 -14.70
N TYR A 735 -46.27 -10.67 -14.85
CA TYR A 735 -47.15 -9.48 -14.87
C TYR A 735 -47.49 -9.19 -16.32
N SER A 736 -48.77 -9.25 -16.65
CA SER A 736 -49.25 -8.97 -18.01
C SER A 736 -49.69 -7.50 -18.24
N GLU A 737 -49.61 -6.67 -17.20
CA GLU A 737 -49.91 -5.25 -17.19
C GLU A 737 -48.91 -4.48 -16.33
N PRO A 738 -48.73 -3.14 -16.52
CA PRO A 738 -47.93 -2.32 -15.61
C PRO A 738 -48.40 -2.47 -14.17
N ILE A 739 -47.45 -2.64 -13.25
CA ILE A 739 -47.74 -2.88 -11.85
C ILE A 739 -48.05 -1.53 -11.19
N GLU A 740 -49.32 -1.31 -10.79
CA GLU A 740 -49.69 -0.15 -9.98
C GLU A 740 -49.36 -0.31 -8.48
N THR A 741 -49.31 -1.56 -8.00
CA THR A 741 -48.89 -1.93 -6.63
C THR A 741 -48.04 -3.20 -6.69
N GLU A 742 -46.83 -3.17 -6.15
CA GLU A 742 -45.99 -4.37 -6.05
C GLU A 742 -46.68 -5.43 -5.16
N ASN A 743 -46.75 -6.67 -5.66
CA ASN A 743 -47.15 -7.81 -4.84
C ASN A 743 -45.97 -8.20 -3.94
N THR A 744 -45.88 -7.62 -2.76
CA THR A 744 -44.74 -7.75 -1.83
C THR A 744 -45.04 -8.71 -0.70
N VAL A 745 -43.96 -9.26 -0.11
CA VAL A 745 -43.98 -10.16 1.03
C VAL A 745 -42.88 -9.78 2.02
N ASP A 746 -43.09 -10.09 3.29
CA ASP A 746 -42.09 -9.85 4.31
C ASP A 746 -41.10 -11.01 4.36
N VAL A 747 -39.84 -10.67 4.49
CA VAL A 747 -38.72 -11.63 4.54
C VAL A 747 -38.64 -12.25 5.95
N PRO A 748 -38.85 -13.58 6.10
CA PRO A 748 -38.70 -14.24 7.39
C PRO A 748 -37.20 -14.43 7.76
N ASN A 749 -36.91 -14.60 9.05
CA ASN A 749 -35.59 -15.01 9.51
C ASN A 749 -35.44 -16.53 9.40
N VAL A 750 -34.48 -16.99 8.61
CA VAL A 750 -34.14 -18.41 8.45
C VAL A 750 -32.80 -18.80 9.03
N VAL A 751 -32.06 -17.86 9.59
CA VAL A 751 -30.74 -18.13 10.23
C VAL A 751 -30.92 -19.06 11.43
N GLY A 752 -30.05 -20.07 11.53
CA GLY A 752 -30.11 -21.13 12.52
C GLY A 752 -31.01 -22.34 12.15
N MET A 753 -31.79 -22.25 11.07
CA MET A 753 -32.69 -23.32 10.61
C MET A 753 -31.98 -24.38 9.78
N LYS A 754 -32.54 -25.55 9.70
CA LYS A 754 -32.20 -26.57 8.70
C LYS A 754 -32.95 -26.30 7.40
N LEU A 755 -32.46 -26.83 6.28
CA LEU A 755 -33.05 -26.62 4.97
C LEU A 755 -34.57 -26.93 4.92
N SER A 756 -34.99 -28.08 5.52
CA SER A 756 -36.41 -28.46 5.51
C SER A 756 -37.30 -27.45 6.21
N GLN A 757 -36.84 -26.84 7.29
CA GLN A 757 -37.58 -25.82 8.04
C GLN A 757 -37.63 -24.51 7.26
N ALA A 758 -36.47 -24.08 6.72
CA ALA A 758 -36.38 -22.86 5.92
C ALA A 758 -37.22 -22.98 4.63
N ASN A 759 -37.16 -24.11 3.94
CA ASN A 759 -38.00 -24.34 2.73
C ASN A 759 -39.48 -24.18 3.02
N ALA A 760 -39.98 -24.78 4.09
CA ALA A 760 -41.38 -24.64 4.46
C ALA A 760 -41.75 -23.18 4.78
N LEU A 761 -40.90 -22.49 5.53
CA LEU A 761 -41.12 -21.09 5.92
C LEU A 761 -41.08 -20.15 4.72
N LEU A 762 -40.04 -20.24 3.88
CA LEU A 762 -39.86 -19.39 2.71
C LEU A 762 -41.01 -19.61 1.69
N THR A 763 -41.36 -20.88 1.44
CA THR A 763 -42.48 -21.17 0.53
C THR A 763 -43.81 -20.60 1.04
N SER A 764 -44.07 -20.68 2.37
CA SER A 764 -45.28 -20.09 2.96
C SER A 764 -45.33 -18.56 2.88
N HIS A 765 -44.15 -17.91 2.82
CA HIS A 765 -44.03 -16.46 2.63
C HIS A 765 -43.98 -16.05 1.15
N GLY A 766 -44.04 -17.02 0.23
CA GLY A 766 -43.96 -16.71 -1.21
C GLY A 766 -42.55 -16.25 -1.63
N LEU A 767 -41.53 -16.89 -1.13
CA LEU A 767 -40.13 -16.62 -1.50
C LEU A 767 -39.48 -17.86 -2.12
N ASN A 768 -38.71 -17.66 -3.15
CA ASN A 768 -37.79 -18.65 -3.70
C ASN A 768 -36.44 -18.56 -2.96
N TYR A 769 -35.60 -19.61 -3.07
CA TYR A 769 -34.27 -19.60 -2.49
C TYR A 769 -33.25 -20.39 -3.35
N VAL A 770 -31.99 -20.07 -3.17
CA VAL A 770 -30.84 -20.87 -3.61
C VAL A 770 -29.92 -21.15 -2.42
N THR A 771 -29.21 -22.27 -2.44
CA THR A 771 -28.34 -22.66 -1.32
C THR A 771 -26.89 -22.37 -1.67
N ALA A 772 -26.10 -21.87 -0.71
CA ALA A 772 -24.68 -21.66 -0.77
C ALA A 772 -23.97 -22.27 0.44
N GLY A 773 -22.64 -22.39 0.39
CA GLY A 773 -21.82 -22.89 1.49
C GLY A 773 -21.77 -24.41 1.57
N ALA A 774 -21.72 -24.93 2.81
CA ALA A 774 -21.70 -26.37 3.05
C ALA A 774 -22.95 -27.08 2.50
N SER A 775 -22.82 -28.37 2.13
CA SER A 775 -23.98 -29.11 1.57
C SER A 775 -25.15 -29.12 2.54
N ALA A 776 -26.29 -28.62 2.12
CA ALA A 776 -27.51 -28.50 2.92
C ALA A 776 -28.12 -29.87 3.34
N ASP A 777 -27.70 -30.98 2.72
CA ASP A 777 -28.15 -32.33 3.04
C ASP A 777 -27.50 -32.95 4.30
N ARG A 778 -26.50 -32.28 4.85
CA ARG A 778 -25.82 -32.71 6.08
C ARG A 778 -26.71 -32.47 7.30
N SER A 779 -26.63 -33.40 8.25
CA SER A 779 -27.39 -33.29 9.51
C SER A 779 -26.81 -32.28 10.53
N ASP A 780 -25.53 -31.92 10.33
CA ASP A 780 -24.76 -31.05 11.21
C ASP A 780 -24.58 -29.60 10.67
N VAL A 781 -25.32 -29.22 9.64
CA VAL A 781 -25.32 -27.85 9.09
C VAL A 781 -26.62 -27.13 9.42
N THR A 782 -26.46 -25.80 9.56
CA THR A 782 -27.59 -24.88 9.68
C THR A 782 -27.32 -23.65 8.81
N ILE A 783 -28.36 -22.88 8.52
CA ILE A 783 -28.24 -21.60 7.81
C ILE A 783 -27.54 -20.61 8.73
N VAL A 784 -26.45 -20.00 8.24
CA VAL A 784 -25.67 -18.99 8.96
C VAL A 784 -25.87 -17.59 8.43
N SER A 785 -26.33 -17.46 7.18
CA SER A 785 -26.67 -16.15 6.59
C SER A 785 -27.79 -16.26 5.56
N GLN A 786 -28.47 -15.16 5.35
CA GLN A 786 -29.48 -14.96 4.30
C GLN A 786 -29.24 -13.63 3.59
N SER A 787 -29.40 -13.61 2.23
CA SER A 787 -29.09 -12.43 1.41
C SER A 787 -30.12 -11.31 1.49
N LEU A 788 -31.36 -11.64 1.83
CA LEU A 788 -32.43 -10.66 2.08
C LEU A 788 -32.56 -10.41 3.58
N GLU A 789 -32.60 -9.14 3.99
CA GLU A 789 -32.67 -8.76 5.40
C GLU A 789 -34.02 -9.17 6.02
N SER A 790 -33.98 -9.87 7.16
CA SER A 790 -35.17 -10.30 7.89
C SER A 790 -36.04 -9.11 8.30
N GLY A 791 -37.34 -9.17 8.02
CA GLY A 791 -38.28 -8.09 8.27
C GLY A 791 -38.33 -7.03 7.17
N SER A 792 -37.48 -7.10 6.16
CA SER A 792 -37.62 -6.27 4.95
C SER A 792 -38.79 -6.76 4.08
N THR A 793 -39.34 -5.87 3.26
CA THR A 793 -40.42 -6.16 2.31
C THR A 793 -39.81 -6.25 0.91
N VAL A 794 -40.04 -7.35 0.20
CA VAL A 794 -39.51 -7.60 -1.15
C VAL A 794 -40.65 -8.11 -2.07
N ALA A 795 -40.42 -8.07 -3.38
CA ALA A 795 -41.36 -8.63 -4.34
C ALA A 795 -41.60 -10.13 -4.06
N LYS A 796 -42.83 -10.57 -4.11
CA LYS A 796 -43.19 -11.97 -3.94
C LYS A 796 -42.46 -12.85 -4.95
N TRP A 797 -41.99 -14.03 -4.54
CA TRP A 797 -41.17 -14.96 -5.28
C TRP A 797 -39.74 -14.47 -5.60
N SER A 798 -39.29 -13.38 -4.98
CA SER A 798 -37.88 -13.00 -4.99
C SER A 798 -37.01 -14.17 -4.54
N VAL A 799 -35.81 -14.22 -5.05
CA VAL A 799 -34.85 -15.28 -4.70
C VAL A 799 -33.97 -14.83 -3.55
N MET A 800 -33.93 -15.60 -2.49
CA MET A 800 -33.06 -15.42 -1.34
C MET A 800 -31.94 -16.45 -1.38
N GLU A 801 -30.68 -16.02 -1.35
CA GLU A 801 -29.58 -16.93 -1.12
C GLU A 801 -29.48 -17.24 0.38
N ILE A 802 -29.42 -18.51 0.73
CA ILE A 802 -29.26 -18.99 2.10
C ILE A 802 -27.97 -19.78 2.19
N GLU A 803 -27.08 -19.37 3.08
CA GLU A 803 -25.77 -19.96 3.25
C GLU A 803 -25.75 -20.95 4.41
N PHE A 804 -25.21 -22.14 4.17
CA PHE A 804 -25.06 -23.20 5.17
C PHE A 804 -23.63 -23.30 5.65
N ALA A 805 -23.44 -23.46 6.95
CA ALA A 805 -22.15 -23.82 7.54
C ALA A 805 -22.29 -24.98 8.52
N VAL A 806 -21.17 -25.69 8.70
CA VAL A 806 -21.09 -26.78 9.70
C VAL A 806 -21.01 -26.17 11.08
N ASN A 807 -21.89 -26.58 11.98
CA ASN A 807 -21.93 -26.18 13.39
C ASN A 807 -20.83 -26.87 14.24
N ASP A 808 -19.66 -27.12 13.68
CA ASP A 808 -18.59 -27.81 14.38
C ASP A 808 -17.64 -26.80 15.05
N HIS A 809 -17.90 -26.52 16.31
CA HIS A 809 -17.00 -25.79 17.19
C HIS A 809 -15.72 -26.55 17.54
N GLN A 810 -15.49 -27.75 16.93
CA GLN A 810 -14.43 -28.68 17.32
C GLN A 810 -13.38 -28.96 16.25
N THR A 811 -13.50 -28.41 15.02
CA THR A 811 -12.50 -28.63 13.97
C THR A 811 -11.70 -27.36 13.71
N GLY A 812 -10.79 -27.02 14.60
CA GLY A 812 -9.82 -25.94 14.46
C GLY A 812 -8.40 -26.47 14.51
#